data_15fcf7273a83b893527d056501ceb2b1
#
_entry.id   15fcf7273a83b893527d056501ceb2b1
#
_cell.length_a   1.000
_cell.length_b   1.000
_cell.length_c   1.000
_cell.angle_alpha   90.00
_cell.angle_beta   90.00
_cell.angle_gamma   90.00
#
_symmetry.space_group_name_H-M   'P 1'
#
loop_
_entity.id
_entity.type
_entity.pdbx_description
1 polymer ?
#
loop_
_entity_poly.entity_id
_entity_poly.type
_entity_poly.pdbx_seq_one_letter_code
_entity_poly.pdbx_strand_id
1 'polypeptide(L)'
;MKRCFLLIGCIYFALLVSAEEPFNSQLSTFNYTIDEIVLDIYNAVTEFGEVDYEQLQTDLYALHESPIDLNHTSEEELSQLWFLSPKQIDDLLVYADNHPFESLYELRMIPSLADYEIRDLLPFVTIRKPENGQPDATYNNIMYAREVFHRAQHEILTRVDARDIEQFEGKDPMFVQTRYRFDFQRRVVFGAQLRRPAGGKAKDLQYGAYLQLRDIGPLHTLVAGNYQASFGQGLVLAPVFHSGKSSYVTSVGQPREGLRYYSSSDGEGLHGLGATFRWNRGKATRLDVSTLYSMRRYNDSTWHHLVGANLTFRHKQLQVELTAIENIWSDSIHPYRNAKYNRHYFRGRNQFVGGASVRYNYGWFDAFAEVAAAQNYQRFEEPLNGGNWGVGVLAGSRFYPADGVSLIALYRYYSPYFDNELGYAFSESSRLGDENGGYLGFELTRWRNWKISGYGDVFYFRGYKYGLGNDTCTLGYDAAVDARYARLRSSGEGWWTDLRLRARKKGKTSTYSTRFQFNWTCGGWSLRTTADANLVDKKQDEEQLPLTYGVSVAQDVAYTFRRVPLSVRLRLQGFDARNWDNRIYLYEHDVLYAWSIPATYGLGGRGYLCVKWQILPQLAMYLRLSETIYARSWYNEKHPKSVFASQSSKIPTKTDIHLLFRVKL
;
A
#
# COMPACT_ATOMS: atom_id res chain seq x y z
N MET A 1 -25.30 15.52 -29.29
CA MET A 1 -25.41 16.97 -29.05
C MET A 1 -26.45 17.36 -27.99
N LYS A 2 -27.73 16.94 -28.02
CA LYS A 2 -28.71 17.31 -26.97
C LYS A 2 -28.38 16.89 -25.54
N ARG A 3 -27.68 15.79 -25.32
CA ARG A 3 -27.25 15.33 -23.96
C ARG A 3 -26.05 16.13 -23.40
N CYS A 4 -25.19 16.68 -24.24
CA CYS A 4 -24.10 17.57 -23.79
C CYS A 4 -24.62 18.94 -23.34
N PHE A 5 -25.70 19.45 -23.98
CA PHE A 5 -26.31 20.72 -23.57
C PHE A 5 -27.02 20.65 -22.22
N LEU A 6 -27.57 19.48 -21.85
CA LEU A 6 -28.17 19.27 -20.53
C LEU A 6 -27.10 19.25 -19.43
N LEU A 7 -25.93 18.66 -19.68
CA LEU A 7 -24.81 18.67 -18.75
C LEU A 7 -24.23 20.07 -18.54
N ILE A 8 -24.10 20.84 -19.62
CA ILE A 8 -23.63 22.24 -19.57
C ILE A 8 -24.67 23.14 -18.86
N GLY A 9 -25.96 22.91 -19.06
CA GLY A 9 -27.05 23.60 -18.35
C GLY A 9 -27.05 23.30 -16.85
N CYS A 10 -26.83 22.07 -16.43
CA CYS A 10 -26.70 21.70 -15.03
C CYS A 10 -25.46 22.31 -14.36
N ILE A 11 -24.35 22.42 -15.09
CA ILE A 11 -23.12 23.07 -14.60
C ILE A 11 -23.35 24.57 -14.40
N TYR A 12 -24.04 25.22 -15.34
CA TYR A 12 -24.38 26.67 -15.25
C TYR A 12 -25.36 26.97 -14.11
N PHE A 13 -26.36 26.11 -13.90
CA PHE A 13 -27.32 26.25 -12.80
C PHE A 13 -26.65 26.01 -11.42
N ALA A 14 -25.73 25.05 -11.30
CA ALA A 14 -24.95 24.81 -10.08
C ALA A 14 -24.00 25.98 -9.75
N LEU A 15 -23.42 26.63 -10.75
CA LEU A 15 -22.60 27.84 -10.60
C LEU A 15 -23.39 29.05 -10.08
N LEU A 16 -24.69 29.17 -10.42
CA LEU A 16 -25.56 30.24 -9.96
C LEU A 16 -26.09 30.05 -8.53
N VAL A 17 -26.28 28.81 -8.09
CA VAL A 17 -26.81 28.50 -6.75
C VAL A 17 -25.72 28.53 -5.66
N SER A 18 -24.45 28.44 -6.03
CA SER A 18 -23.30 28.36 -5.06
C SER A 18 -22.80 29.74 -4.56
N ALA A 19 -23.50 30.83 -4.83
CA ALA A 19 -22.95 32.19 -4.63
C ALA A 19 -23.09 32.77 -3.21
N GLU A 20 -23.72 32.10 -2.24
CA GLU A 20 -24.12 32.74 -0.99
C GLU A 20 -23.52 32.23 0.33
N GLU A 21 -22.63 31.20 0.35
CA GLU A 21 -21.88 30.89 1.57
C GLU A 21 -20.40 30.69 1.31
N PRO A 22 -19.48 31.15 2.19
CA PRO A 22 -18.07 30.87 2.05
C PRO A 22 -17.84 29.37 2.34
N PHE A 23 -17.82 28.57 1.29
CA PHE A 23 -17.52 27.17 1.35
C PHE A 23 -16.13 26.98 1.99
N ASN A 24 -16.05 26.14 3.01
CA ASN A 24 -14.85 25.88 3.77
C ASN A 24 -13.73 25.32 2.83
N SER A 25 -12.92 26.21 2.27
CA SER A 25 -11.84 25.91 1.32
C SER A 25 -10.77 24.97 1.90
N GLN A 26 -10.74 24.76 3.22
CA GLN A 26 -9.83 23.86 3.88
C GLN A 26 -10.07 22.39 3.50
N LEU A 27 -11.33 21.96 3.35
CA LEU A 27 -11.64 20.56 3.01
C LEU A 27 -11.16 20.15 1.59
N SER A 28 -11.22 21.04 0.60
CA SER A 28 -10.76 20.74 -0.75
C SER A 28 -9.22 20.67 -0.84
N THR A 29 -8.52 21.51 -0.08
CA THR A 29 -7.06 21.53 -0.02
C THR A 29 -6.49 20.28 0.65
N PHE A 30 -7.11 19.82 1.74
CA PHE A 30 -6.68 18.62 2.46
C PHE A 30 -6.83 17.33 1.65
N ASN A 31 -7.92 17.15 0.93
CA ASN A 31 -8.10 15.97 0.08
C ASN A 31 -7.07 15.90 -1.07
N TYR A 32 -6.64 17.04 -1.59
CA TYR A 32 -5.56 17.09 -2.56
C TYR A 32 -4.23 16.64 -1.94
N THR A 33 -3.95 17.02 -0.72
CA THR A 33 -2.74 16.63 0.03
C THR A 33 -2.67 15.11 0.24
N ILE A 34 -3.79 14.43 0.52
CA ILE A 34 -3.81 12.97 0.68
C ILE A 34 -3.45 12.26 -0.64
N ASP A 35 -4.02 12.70 -1.75
CA ASP A 35 -3.71 12.13 -3.07
C ASP A 35 -2.22 12.31 -3.43
N GLU A 36 -1.60 13.43 -3.04
CA GLU A 36 -0.16 13.65 -3.21
C GLU A 36 0.68 12.73 -2.29
N ILE A 37 0.27 12.52 -1.05
CA ILE A 37 0.93 11.61 -0.11
C ILE A 37 0.86 10.17 -0.63
N VAL A 38 -0.29 9.73 -1.14
CA VAL A 38 -0.45 8.41 -1.79
C VAL A 38 0.49 8.28 -2.99
N LEU A 39 0.59 9.33 -3.81
CA LEU A 39 1.50 9.34 -4.95
C LEU A 39 2.99 9.31 -4.50
N ASP A 40 3.35 10.01 -3.43
CA ASP A 40 4.71 9.99 -2.90
C ASP A 40 5.05 8.61 -2.31
N ILE A 41 4.13 7.95 -1.61
CA ILE A 41 4.27 6.56 -1.15
C ILE A 41 4.46 5.63 -2.34
N TYR A 42 3.65 5.77 -3.40
CA TYR A 42 3.79 5.00 -4.62
C TYR A 42 5.18 5.18 -5.26
N ASN A 43 5.61 6.43 -5.41
CA ASN A 43 6.91 6.74 -6.02
C ASN A 43 8.08 6.22 -5.15
N ALA A 44 7.88 6.11 -3.84
CA ALA A 44 8.87 5.56 -2.91
C ALA A 44 9.07 4.04 -3.11
N VAL A 45 7.99 3.30 -3.37
CA VAL A 45 8.04 1.84 -3.54
C VAL A 45 8.67 1.48 -4.88
N THR A 46 9.57 0.52 -4.88
CA THR A 46 10.35 0.17 -6.09
C THR A 46 9.80 -1.02 -6.85
N GLU A 47 8.91 -1.81 -6.27
CA GLU A 47 8.33 -3.01 -6.89
C GLU A 47 6.81 -2.98 -6.89
N PHE A 48 6.23 -3.44 -8.01
CA PHE A 48 4.80 -3.54 -8.21
C PHE A 48 4.22 -4.79 -7.52
N GLY A 49 2.97 -4.66 -7.04
CA GLY A 49 2.23 -5.76 -6.46
C GLY A 49 2.43 -5.96 -4.97
N GLU A 50 3.30 -5.17 -4.35
CA GLU A 50 3.58 -5.26 -2.91
C GLU A 50 2.65 -4.39 -2.06
N VAL A 51 1.91 -3.44 -2.66
CA VAL A 51 1.03 -2.49 -1.95
C VAL A 51 -0.43 -2.65 -2.35
N ASP A 52 -1.30 -2.88 -1.39
CA ASP A 52 -2.74 -2.71 -1.59
C ASP A 52 -3.10 -1.22 -1.48
N TYR A 53 -3.13 -0.54 -2.63
CA TYR A 53 -3.41 0.90 -2.70
C TYR A 53 -4.86 1.24 -2.34
N GLU A 54 -5.83 0.34 -2.53
CA GLU A 54 -7.22 0.53 -2.11
C GLU A 54 -7.31 0.60 -0.57
N GLN A 55 -6.66 -0.34 0.11
CA GLN A 55 -6.61 -0.34 1.57
C GLN A 55 -5.79 0.84 2.11
N LEU A 56 -4.64 1.17 1.49
CA LEU A 56 -3.83 2.32 1.86
C LEU A 56 -4.62 3.63 1.78
N GLN A 57 -5.31 3.86 0.68
CA GLN A 57 -6.16 5.05 0.53
C GLN A 57 -7.28 5.06 1.58
N THR A 58 -7.94 3.93 1.80
CA THR A 58 -9.00 3.82 2.81
C THR A 58 -8.48 4.16 4.20
N ASP A 59 -7.32 3.66 4.58
CA ASP A 59 -6.68 3.93 5.87
C ASP A 59 -6.32 5.42 6.02
N LEU A 60 -5.69 6.02 5.01
CA LEU A 60 -5.29 7.44 5.05
C LEU A 60 -6.51 8.37 5.07
N TYR A 61 -7.55 8.10 4.28
CA TYR A 61 -8.77 8.89 4.34
C TYR A 61 -9.50 8.74 5.68
N ALA A 62 -9.49 7.54 6.28
CA ALA A 62 -10.05 7.32 7.61
C ALA A 62 -9.28 8.08 8.70
N LEU A 63 -7.95 8.09 8.62
CA LEU A 63 -7.10 8.87 9.53
C LEU A 63 -7.28 10.37 9.36
N HIS A 64 -7.51 10.84 8.14
CA HIS A 64 -7.80 12.25 7.89
C HIS A 64 -9.15 12.67 8.48
N GLU A 65 -10.18 11.82 8.38
CA GLU A 65 -11.51 12.10 8.91
C GLU A 65 -11.59 11.98 10.43
N SER A 66 -10.75 11.14 11.03
CA SER A 66 -10.59 10.96 12.48
C SER A 66 -9.12 11.03 12.85
N PRO A 67 -8.52 12.25 12.91
CA PRO A 67 -7.10 12.43 13.15
C PRO A 67 -6.64 11.86 14.49
N ILE A 68 -5.40 11.40 14.52
CA ILE A 68 -4.73 10.86 15.70
C ILE A 68 -4.46 12.01 16.69
N ASP A 69 -4.90 11.87 17.94
CA ASP A 69 -4.55 12.81 19.00
C ASP A 69 -3.15 12.51 19.53
N LEU A 70 -2.19 13.40 19.27
CA LEU A 70 -0.78 13.20 19.61
C LEU A 70 -0.54 13.02 21.11
N ASN A 71 -1.40 13.57 21.98
CA ASN A 71 -1.26 13.43 23.42
C ASN A 71 -1.83 12.12 23.98
N HIS A 72 -2.63 11.40 23.19
CA HIS A 72 -3.30 10.16 23.60
C HIS A 72 -3.16 9.05 22.54
N THR A 73 -2.00 8.96 21.91
CA THR A 73 -1.74 8.00 20.85
C THR A 73 -0.85 6.85 21.30
N SER A 74 -0.72 5.85 20.43
CA SER A 74 0.15 4.69 20.60
C SER A 74 1.04 4.48 19.40
N GLU A 75 2.09 3.67 19.56
CA GLU A 75 2.95 3.22 18.47
C GLU A 75 2.13 2.56 17.34
N GLU A 76 1.11 1.75 17.70
CA GLU A 76 0.22 1.09 16.76
C GLU A 76 -0.60 2.06 15.91
N GLU A 77 -1.04 3.18 16.49
CA GLU A 77 -1.78 4.20 15.73
C GLU A 77 -0.88 4.99 14.79
N LEU A 78 0.28 5.45 15.28
CA LEU A 78 1.24 6.20 14.47
C LEU A 78 1.87 5.33 13.37
N SER A 79 2.06 4.03 13.58
CA SER A 79 2.58 3.11 12.57
C SER A 79 1.65 2.89 11.36
N GLN A 80 0.38 3.32 11.45
CA GLN A 80 -0.52 3.37 10.30
C GLN A 80 -0.10 4.44 9.28
N LEU A 81 0.71 5.41 9.71
CA LEU A 81 1.31 6.42 8.83
C LEU A 81 2.64 5.89 8.28
N TRP A 82 2.59 5.26 7.14
CA TRP A 82 3.69 4.52 6.50
C TRP A 82 4.96 5.31 6.21
N PHE A 83 4.81 6.61 6.08
CA PHE A 83 5.92 7.53 5.83
C PHE A 83 6.69 7.90 7.10
N LEU A 84 6.20 7.53 8.30
CA LEU A 84 6.94 7.72 9.54
C LEU A 84 7.91 6.54 9.78
N SER A 85 9.15 6.86 10.10
CA SER A 85 10.13 5.89 10.54
C SER A 85 9.90 5.49 12.01
N PRO A 86 10.41 4.33 12.47
CA PRO A 86 10.34 3.94 13.89
C PRO A 86 10.91 4.99 14.84
N LYS A 87 11.99 5.67 14.43
CA LYS A 87 12.60 6.75 15.22
C LYS A 87 11.68 7.95 15.37
N GLN A 88 11.01 8.35 14.30
CA GLN A 88 10.06 9.46 14.32
C GLN A 88 8.86 9.14 15.21
N ILE A 89 8.36 7.91 15.16
CA ILE A 89 7.27 7.45 16.04
C ILE A 89 7.71 7.49 17.51
N ASP A 90 8.89 6.96 17.81
CA ASP A 90 9.44 6.95 19.17
C ASP A 90 9.64 8.37 19.71
N ASP A 91 10.23 9.26 18.91
CA ASP A 91 10.45 10.65 19.29
C ASP A 91 9.14 11.42 19.54
N LEU A 92 8.09 11.17 18.74
CA LEU A 92 6.75 11.73 18.94
C LEU A 92 6.15 11.27 20.29
N LEU A 93 6.24 9.97 20.59
CA LEU A 93 5.72 9.38 21.83
C LEU A 93 6.51 9.87 23.05
N VAL A 94 7.84 9.90 22.97
CA VAL A 94 8.71 10.39 24.04
C VAL A 94 8.46 11.87 24.31
N TYR A 95 8.27 12.67 23.27
CA TYR A 95 7.94 14.11 23.42
C TYR A 95 6.59 14.26 24.12
N ALA A 96 5.54 13.57 23.66
CA ALA A 96 4.20 13.63 24.24
C ALA A 96 4.15 13.17 25.73
N ASP A 97 4.93 12.15 26.09
CA ASP A 97 5.01 11.66 27.48
C ASP A 97 5.72 12.64 28.43
N ASN A 98 6.73 13.37 27.94
CA ASN A 98 7.49 14.34 28.74
C ASN A 98 6.86 15.74 28.71
N HIS A 99 6.34 16.15 27.57
CA HIS A 99 5.76 17.46 27.32
C HIS A 99 4.52 17.29 26.44
N PRO A 100 3.31 17.28 27.03
CA PRO A 100 2.09 17.24 26.21
C PRO A 100 2.07 18.38 25.19
N PHE A 101 1.75 18.06 23.95
CA PHE A 101 1.65 19.05 22.87
C PHE A 101 0.57 20.08 23.17
N GLU A 102 0.89 21.36 23.14
CA GLU A 102 -0.06 22.46 23.22
C GLU A 102 -0.43 22.99 21.83
N SER A 103 0.48 22.82 20.87
CA SER A 103 0.34 23.27 19.49
C SER A 103 1.02 22.34 18.49
N LEU A 104 0.41 22.15 17.30
CA LEU A 104 1.04 21.40 16.20
C LEU A 104 2.35 22.05 15.69
N TYR A 105 2.62 23.31 16.03
CA TYR A 105 3.90 23.96 15.73
C TYR A 105 5.08 23.32 16.47
N GLU A 106 4.84 22.64 17.59
CA GLU A 106 5.86 21.95 18.37
C GLU A 106 6.41 20.70 17.67
N LEU A 107 5.76 20.19 16.64
CA LEU A 107 6.34 19.15 15.78
C LEU A 107 7.71 19.53 15.21
N ARG A 108 7.99 20.82 15.09
CA ARG A 108 9.32 21.34 14.68
C ARG A 108 10.42 21.18 15.73
N MET A 109 10.03 20.90 16.98
CA MET A 109 10.98 20.62 18.07
C MET A 109 11.49 19.18 18.04
N ILE A 110 10.91 18.32 17.20
CA ILE A 110 11.29 16.92 17.06
C ILE A 110 12.41 16.82 16.01
N PRO A 111 13.65 16.49 16.43
CA PRO A 111 14.81 16.56 15.54
C PRO A 111 14.77 15.59 14.35
N SER A 112 14.05 14.48 14.51
CA SER A 112 13.91 13.45 13.47
C SER A 112 12.90 13.78 12.38
N LEU A 113 12.08 14.87 12.55
CA LEU A 113 11.08 15.30 11.58
C LEU A 113 11.59 16.47 10.73
N ALA A 114 11.65 16.28 9.43
CA ALA A 114 11.91 17.36 8.48
C ALA A 114 10.64 18.19 8.19
N ASP A 115 10.79 19.44 7.75
CA ASP A 115 9.66 20.36 7.48
C ASP A 115 8.62 19.77 6.50
N TYR A 116 9.05 18.98 5.49
CA TYR A 116 8.13 18.36 4.54
C TYR A 116 7.41 17.13 5.14
N GLU A 117 8.06 16.38 6.05
CA GLU A 117 7.43 15.26 6.77
C GLU A 117 6.38 15.77 7.76
N ILE A 118 6.65 16.91 8.42
CA ILE A 118 5.65 17.60 9.25
C ILE A 118 4.44 17.98 8.41
N ARG A 119 4.63 18.55 7.21
CA ARG A 119 3.53 18.89 6.30
C ARG A 119 2.68 17.67 5.96
N ASP A 120 3.33 16.54 5.67
CA ASP A 120 2.65 15.30 5.29
C ASP A 120 1.95 14.65 6.51
N LEU A 121 2.41 14.93 7.72
CA LEU A 121 1.82 14.47 8.98
C LEU A 121 0.57 15.29 9.40
N LEU A 122 0.59 16.61 9.17
CA LEU A 122 -0.46 17.54 9.63
C LEU A 122 -1.91 17.11 9.29
N PRO A 123 -2.23 16.53 8.12
CA PRO A 123 -3.60 16.10 7.81
C PRO A 123 -4.13 14.96 8.68
N PHE A 124 -3.26 14.24 9.38
CA PHE A 124 -3.58 13.00 10.10
C PHE A 124 -3.49 13.13 11.61
N VAL A 125 -3.05 14.27 12.12
CA VAL A 125 -2.84 14.48 13.57
C VAL A 125 -3.59 15.68 14.10
N THR A 126 -3.94 15.62 15.36
CA THR A 126 -4.62 16.69 16.08
C THR A 126 -4.14 16.77 17.51
N ILE A 127 -4.46 17.88 18.18
CA ILE A 127 -4.28 18.06 19.61
C ILE A 127 -5.65 18.40 20.18
N ARG A 128 -6.25 17.47 20.90
CA ARG A 128 -7.50 17.72 21.61
C ARG A 128 -7.19 18.45 22.90
N LYS A 129 -7.73 19.65 23.08
CA LYS A 129 -7.74 20.32 24.38
C LYS A 129 -8.86 19.73 25.21
N PRO A 130 -8.64 19.33 26.48
CA PRO A 130 -9.71 18.89 27.33
C PRO A 130 -10.73 20.04 27.45
N GLU A 131 -11.92 19.87 26.92
CA GLU A 131 -13.01 20.80 27.14
C GLU A 131 -13.38 20.75 28.65
N ASN A 132 -13.13 21.88 29.34
CA ASN A 132 -13.58 22.11 30.71
C ASN A 132 -13.05 21.20 31.83
N GLY A 133 -11.81 20.69 31.75
CA GLY A 133 -11.17 20.01 32.89
C GLY A 133 -11.82 18.70 33.34
N GLN A 134 -12.80 18.19 32.60
CA GLN A 134 -13.32 16.84 32.78
C GLN A 134 -12.52 15.88 31.90
N PRO A 135 -11.94 14.82 32.50
CA PRO A 135 -11.46 13.69 31.68
C PRO A 135 -12.63 13.25 30.81
N ASP A 136 -12.37 13.03 29.52
CA ASP A 136 -13.39 12.64 28.54
C ASP A 136 -14.32 11.57 29.12
N ALA A 137 -15.43 12.00 29.72
CA ALA A 137 -16.45 11.13 30.31
C ALA A 137 -17.11 10.22 29.25
N THR A 138 -16.81 10.47 27.99
CA THR A 138 -17.17 9.64 26.84
C THR A 138 -16.51 8.25 26.86
N TYR A 139 -15.46 8.04 27.62
CA TYR A 139 -14.78 6.74 27.68
C TYR A 139 -15.47 5.69 28.56
N ASN A 140 -16.32 6.10 29.51
CA ASN A 140 -16.91 5.19 30.49
C ASN A 140 -18.45 5.04 30.41
N ASN A 141 -19.12 5.80 29.56
CA ASN A 141 -20.56 5.65 29.38
C ASN A 141 -20.87 4.69 28.23
N ILE A 142 -21.64 3.64 28.52
CA ILE A 142 -22.30 2.81 27.52
C ILE A 142 -23.23 3.74 26.75
N MET A 143 -22.74 4.26 25.62
CA MET A 143 -23.59 5.03 24.70
C MET A 143 -24.66 4.11 24.16
N TYR A 144 -25.91 4.55 24.21
CA TYR A 144 -27.01 3.82 23.57
C TYR A 144 -26.70 3.66 22.06
N ALA A 145 -26.99 2.49 21.51
CA ALA A 145 -26.72 2.18 20.10
C ALA A 145 -27.28 3.25 19.13
N ARG A 146 -28.40 3.90 19.52
CA ARG A 146 -28.98 5.02 18.77
C ARG A 146 -28.06 6.24 18.70
N GLU A 147 -27.37 6.60 19.79
CA GLU A 147 -26.43 7.76 19.82
C GLU A 147 -25.17 7.45 19.01
N VAL A 148 -24.65 6.23 19.11
CA VAL A 148 -23.53 5.77 18.28
C VAL A 148 -23.89 5.90 16.81
N PHE A 149 -25.08 5.46 16.42
CA PHE A 149 -25.54 5.54 15.03
C PHE A 149 -25.68 7.00 14.53
N HIS A 150 -26.25 7.89 15.34
CA HIS A 150 -26.45 9.30 14.94
C HIS A 150 -25.16 10.15 14.94
N ARG A 151 -24.16 9.77 15.72
CA ARG A 151 -22.87 10.48 15.78
C ARG A 151 -21.80 9.87 14.90
N ALA A 152 -22.06 8.71 14.31
CA ALA A 152 -21.15 8.06 13.40
C ALA A 152 -21.12 8.77 12.04
N GLN A 153 -20.03 8.59 11.34
CA GLN A 153 -19.91 8.99 9.95
C GLN A 153 -20.45 7.86 9.06
N HIS A 154 -21.32 8.19 8.14
CA HIS A 154 -21.85 7.28 7.15
C HIS A 154 -21.35 7.68 5.78
N GLU A 155 -20.82 6.73 5.04
CA GLU A 155 -20.33 6.93 3.67
C GLU A 155 -20.93 5.88 2.73
N ILE A 156 -21.50 6.35 1.62
CA ILE A 156 -21.98 5.51 0.53
C ILE A 156 -21.20 5.88 -0.71
N LEU A 157 -20.63 4.89 -1.38
CA LEU A 157 -19.93 5.05 -2.64
C LEU A 157 -20.57 4.20 -3.71
N THR A 158 -20.73 4.78 -4.90
CA THR A 158 -21.08 4.02 -6.10
C THR A 158 -20.11 4.37 -7.21
N ARG A 159 -19.41 3.37 -7.70
CA ARG A 159 -18.40 3.49 -8.78
C ARG A 159 -18.84 2.69 -9.98
N VAL A 160 -18.66 3.28 -11.17
CA VAL A 160 -18.88 2.64 -12.46
C VAL A 160 -17.67 2.93 -13.34
N ASP A 161 -17.01 1.87 -13.81
CA ASP A 161 -15.91 1.98 -14.77
C ASP A 161 -16.33 1.34 -16.08
N ALA A 162 -16.00 1.98 -17.20
CA ALA A 162 -16.05 1.40 -18.53
C ALA A 162 -14.61 1.30 -19.05
N ARG A 163 -14.16 0.08 -19.27
CA ARG A 163 -12.83 -0.19 -19.80
C ARG A 163 -12.91 -0.53 -21.28
N ASP A 164 -11.75 -0.53 -21.91
CA ASP A 164 -11.54 -0.83 -23.32
C ASP A 164 -12.51 -1.90 -23.86
N ILE A 165 -13.50 -1.42 -24.61
CA ILE A 165 -14.65 -2.20 -25.10
C ILE A 165 -14.18 -3.34 -26.02
N GLU A 166 -13.10 -3.14 -26.79
CA GLU A 166 -12.61 -4.12 -27.76
C GLU A 166 -12.03 -5.38 -27.07
N GLN A 167 -11.55 -5.25 -25.82
CA GLN A 167 -11.00 -6.39 -25.05
C GLN A 167 -12.09 -7.35 -24.57
N PHE A 168 -13.36 -6.97 -24.58
CA PHE A 168 -14.46 -7.72 -24.00
C PHE A 168 -15.34 -8.48 -25.00
N GLU A 169 -15.11 -8.34 -26.33
CA GLU A 169 -15.77 -9.08 -27.42
C GLU A 169 -17.18 -9.63 -27.07
N GLY A 170 -18.17 -8.74 -26.97
CA GLY A 170 -19.56 -9.13 -26.66
C GLY A 170 -19.87 -9.41 -25.17
N LYS A 171 -18.92 -9.21 -24.26
CA LYS A 171 -19.16 -9.16 -22.81
C LYS A 171 -19.35 -7.71 -22.37
N ASP A 172 -20.10 -7.51 -21.28
CA ASP A 172 -20.29 -6.18 -20.70
C ASP A 172 -18.97 -5.63 -20.10
N PRO A 173 -18.39 -4.56 -20.67
CA PRO A 173 -17.10 -4.02 -20.20
C PRO A 173 -17.22 -3.21 -18.89
N MET A 174 -18.42 -3.10 -18.35
CA MET A 174 -18.66 -2.26 -17.18
C MET A 174 -18.33 -2.98 -15.88
N PHE A 175 -17.50 -2.34 -15.07
CA PHE A 175 -17.31 -2.66 -13.64
C PHE A 175 -18.27 -1.78 -12.82
N VAL A 176 -18.93 -2.37 -11.83
CA VAL A 176 -19.81 -1.64 -10.91
C VAL A 176 -19.50 -2.04 -9.48
N GLN A 177 -19.33 -1.08 -8.61
CA GLN A 177 -19.09 -1.30 -7.17
C GLN A 177 -19.95 -0.33 -6.36
N THR A 178 -20.60 -0.86 -5.34
CA THR A 178 -21.25 -0.05 -4.29
C THR A 178 -20.68 -0.46 -2.94
N ARG A 179 -20.34 0.53 -2.12
CA ARG A 179 -19.74 0.35 -0.81
C ARG A 179 -20.45 1.23 0.20
N TYR A 180 -20.75 0.69 1.36
CA TYR A 180 -21.20 1.41 2.54
C TYR A 180 -20.17 1.29 3.63
N ARG A 181 -19.89 2.40 4.35
CA ARG A 181 -19.02 2.45 5.52
C ARG A 181 -19.71 3.25 6.61
N PHE A 182 -19.64 2.70 7.80
CA PHE A 182 -20.02 3.27 9.08
C PHE A 182 -18.77 3.38 9.93
N ASP A 183 -18.49 4.55 10.49
CA ASP A 183 -17.33 4.78 11.35
C ASP A 183 -17.73 5.65 12.55
N PHE A 184 -17.61 5.08 13.73
CA PHE A 184 -17.77 5.79 14.98
C PHE A 184 -16.42 5.88 15.69
N GLN A 185 -15.74 7.01 15.52
CA GLN A 185 -14.46 7.34 16.18
C GLN A 185 -13.38 6.24 16.04
N ARG A 186 -13.39 5.48 14.96
CA ARG A 186 -12.54 4.29 14.73
C ARG A 186 -12.68 3.18 15.79
N ARG A 187 -13.58 3.33 16.77
CA ARG A 187 -13.90 2.32 17.79
C ARG A 187 -14.90 1.29 17.30
N VAL A 188 -15.87 1.72 16.50
CA VAL A 188 -16.83 0.85 15.83
C VAL A 188 -16.78 1.16 14.35
N VAL A 189 -16.26 0.26 13.56
CA VAL A 189 -16.18 0.40 12.10
C VAL A 189 -16.92 -0.78 11.48
N PHE A 190 -17.87 -0.50 10.62
CA PHE A 190 -18.60 -1.51 9.84
C PHE A 190 -18.56 -1.11 8.37
N GLY A 191 -18.39 -2.06 7.49
CA GLY A 191 -18.48 -1.83 6.05
C GLY A 191 -19.06 -3.04 5.32
N ALA A 192 -19.73 -2.73 4.22
CA ALA A 192 -20.25 -3.72 3.30
C ALA A 192 -20.04 -3.25 1.87
N GLN A 193 -19.76 -4.16 0.98
CA GLN A 193 -19.54 -3.86 -0.43
C GLN A 193 -20.15 -4.91 -1.34
N LEU A 194 -20.57 -4.46 -2.50
CA LEU A 194 -21.05 -5.28 -3.60
C LEU A 194 -20.31 -4.86 -4.86
N ARG A 195 -19.76 -5.82 -5.59
CA ARG A 195 -18.93 -5.57 -6.78
C ARG A 195 -19.31 -6.53 -7.90
N ARG A 196 -19.44 -5.99 -9.11
CA ARG A 196 -19.53 -6.76 -10.34
C ARG A 196 -18.28 -6.49 -11.18
N PRO A 197 -17.41 -7.46 -11.41
CA PRO A 197 -16.24 -7.29 -12.25
C PRO A 197 -16.62 -7.05 -13.73
N ALA A 198 -15.76 -6.35 -14.45
CA ALA A 198 -15.93 -6.15 -15.88
C ALA A 198 -15.93 -7.51 -16.62
N GLY A 199 -16.84 -7.69 -17.58
CA GLY A 199 -17.07 -8.97 -18.26
C GLY A 199 -17.85 -10.00 -17.45
N GLY A 200 -18.15 -9.71 -16.18
CA GLY A 200 -18.89 -10.59 -15.28
C GLY A 200 -20.39 -10.57 -15.52
N LYS A 201 -21.03 -11.73 -15.31
CA LYS A 201 -22.49 -11.88 -15.29
C LYS A 201 -23.04 -11.55 -13.90
N ALA A 202 -24.37 -11.45 -13.77
CA ALA A 202 -25.02 -11.21 -12.46
C ALA A 202 -24.67 -12.27 -11.40
N LYS A 203 -24.37 -13.51 -11.79
CA LYS A 203 -23.92 -14.58 -10.88
C LYS A 203 -22.49 -14.39 -10.36
N ASP A 204 -21.69 -13.56 -11.00
CA ASP A 204 -20.29 -13.31 -10.66
C ASP A 204 -20.17 -12.12 -9.69
N LEU A 205 -21.27 -11.71 -9.05
CA LEU A 205 -21.31 -10.70 -8.00
C LEU A 205 -20.43 -11.14 -6.83
N GLN A 206 -19.52 -10.26 -6.47
CA GLN A 206 -18.67 -10.42 -5.29
C GLN A 206 -19.21 -9.52 -4.18
N TYR A 207 -19.21 -10.03 -2.97
CA TYR A 207 -19.64 -9.29 -1.79
C TYR A 207 -18.61 -9.43 -0.68
N GLY A 208 -18.50 -8.42 0.14
CA GLY A 208 -17.65 -8.41 1.32
C GLY A 208 -18.27 -7.58 2.42
N ALA A 209 -18.03 -7.96 3.65
CA ALA A 209 -18.40 -7.18 4.81
C ALA A 209 -17.33 -7.32 5.89
N TYR A 210 -17.20 -6.28 6.70
CA TYR A 210 -16.28 -6.27 7.84
C TYR A 210 -16.88 -5.50 9.01
N LEU A 211 -16.53 -5.93 10.20
CA LEU A 211 -16.81 -5.26 11.47
C LEU A 211 -15.55 -5.20 12.29
N GLN A 212 -15.27 -4.05 12.90
CA GLN A 212 -14.23 -3.89 13.90
C GLN A 212 -14.78 -3.17 15.11
N LEU A 213 -14.50 -3.73 16.28
CA LEU A 213 -14.75 -3.12 17.58
C LEU A 213 -13.41 -2.95 18.29
N ARG A 214 -13.20 -1.81 18.96
CA ARG A 214 -11.98 -1.50 19.71
C ARG A 214 -12.27 -1.02 21.12
N ASP A 215 -11.39 -1.40 22.04
CA ASP A 215 -11.27 -0.89 23.41
C ASP A 215 -12.57 -1.05 24.23
N ILE A 216 -13.08 -2.28 24.30
CA ILE A 216 -14.23 -2.66 25.13
C ILE A 216 -13.72 -3.48 26.31
N GLY A 217 -13.36 -2.82 27.41
CA GLY A 217 -12.73 -3.45 28.57
C GLY A 217 -11.42 -4.14 28.22
N PRO A 218 -11.23 -5.44 28.54
CA PRO A 218 -10.04 -6.18 28.15
C PRO A 218 -9.97 -6.54 26.67
N LEU A 219 -11.10 -6.47 25.95
CA LEU A 219 -11.17 -6.71 24.52
C LEU A 219 -10.60 -5.48 23.79
N HIS A 220 -9.33 -5.56 23.38
CA HIS A 220 -8.67 -4.48 22.67
C HIS A 220 -9.15 -4.36 21.22
N THR A 221 -9.29 -5.49 20.52
CA THR A 221 -9.78 -5.51 19.13
C THR A 221 -10.60 -6.76 18.89
N LEU A 222 -11.75 -6.59 18.26
CA LEU A 222 -12.55 -7.67 17.65
C LEU A 222 -12.75 -7.34 16.19
N VAL A 223 -12.48 -8.28 15.31
CA VAL A 223 -12.76 -8.18 13.88
C VAL A 223 -13.62 -9.35 13.42
N ALA A 224 -14.57 -9.07 12.53
CA ALA A 224 -15.43 -10.09 11.95
C ALA A 224 -15.66 -9.80 10.46
N GLY A 225 -15.81 -10.83 9.65
CA GLY A 225 -15.89 -10.74 8.19
C GLY A 225 -14.52 -10.66 7.56
N ASN A 226 -14.27 -9.67 6.69
CA ASN A 226 -12.97 -9.47 6.06
C ASN A 226 -12.02 -8.74 7.02
N TYR A 227 -10.85 -9.32 7.27
CA TYR A 227 -9.86 -8.75 8.18
C TYR A 227 -8.42 -9.09 7.77
N GLN A 228 -7.48 -8.40 8.38
CA GLN A 228 -6.04 -8.64 8.28
C GLN A 228 -5.48 -8.98 9.66
N ALA A 229 -4.43 -9.81 9.68
CA ALA A 229 -3.65 -10.11 10.87
C ALA A 229 -2.18 -10.10 10.49
N SER A 230 -1.36 -9.35 11.22
CA SER A 230 0.09 -9.29 10.99
C SER A 230 0.83 -9.26 12.32
N PHE A 231 1.78 -10.18 12.48
CA PHE A 231 2.56 -10.34 13.70
C PHE A 231 4.05 -10.52 13.38
N GLY A 232 4.91 -10.09 14.31
CA GLY A 232 6.35 -10.19 14.18
C GLY A 232 6.90 -9.44 12.96
N GLN A 233 7.83 -10.07 12.25
CA GLN A 233 8.38 -9.57 10.99
C GLN A 233 7.67 -10.18 9.77
N GLY A 234 6.59 -10.93 9.99
CA GLY A 234 5.75 -11.51 8.95
C GLY A 234 6.20 -12.86 8.42
N LEU A 235 7.06 -13.59 9.10
CA LEU A 235 7.43 -14.94 8.68
C LEU A 235 6.27 -15.93 8.86
N VAL A 236 5.48 -15.77 9.93
CA VAL A 236 4.35 -16.66 10.23
C VAL A 236 3.06 -16.15 9.64
N LEU A 237 2.69 -14.90 9.90
CA LEU A 237 1.41 -14.35 9.47
C LEU A 237 1.53 -12.86 9.17
N ALA A 238 1.42 -12.53 7.89
CA ALA A 238 1.29 -11.19 7.38
C ALA A 238 0.72 -11.24 5.95
N PRO A 239 -0.57 -11.49 5.78
CA PRO A 239 -1.16 -11.77 4.46
C PRO A 239 -1.21 -10.56 3.54
N VAL A 240 -0.95 -9.37 4.02
CA VAL A 240 -1.01 -8.14 3.24
C VAL A 240 0.13 -7.22 3.61
N PHE A 241 0.75 -6.70 2.61
CA PHE A 241 1.76 -5.67 2.49
C PHE A 241 2.72 -5.39 3.66
N HIS A 242 3.99 -5.47 3.32
CA HIS A 242 5.09 -4.83 4.05
C HIS A 242 5.81 -3.85 3.12
N SER A 243 6.44 -2.83 3.70
CA SER A 243 7.34 -1.97 2.95
C SER A 243 8.51 -2.81 2.45
N GLY A 244 8.45 -3.21 1.20
CA GLY A 244 9.55 -3.81 0.48
C GLY A 244 10.70 -2.81 0.30
N LYS A 245 11.51 -3.00 -0.71
CA LYS A 245 12.54 -2.04 -1.07
C LYS A 245 11.92 -0.72 -1.51
N SER A 246 12.27 0.35 -0.83
CA SER A 246 11.69 1.68 -1.06
C SER A 246 12.67 2.79 -0.67
N SER A 247 12.35 4.04 -0.99
CA SER A 247 13.10 5.19 -0.48
C SER A 247 12.85 5.49 1.00
N TYR A 248 11.83 4.86 1.62
CA TYR A 248 11.67 4.79 3.08
C TYR A 248 12.56 3.67 3.64
N VAL A 249 13.85 3.84 3.50
CA VAL A 249 14.86 2.80 3.73
C VAL A 249 14.82 2.26 5.15
N THR A 250 14.58 3.10 6.14
CA THR A 250 14.55 2.74 7.56
C THR A 250 13.24 2.10 8.01
N SER A 251 12.19 2.17 7.19
CA SER A 251 10.90 1.51 7.46
C SER A 251 10.88 0.03 7.04
N VAL A 252 11.93 -0.46 6.39
CA VAL A 252 12.09 -1.89 6.07
C VAL A 252 12.10 -2.72 7.36
N GLY A 253 11.32 -3.79 7.40
CA GLY A 253 11.20 -4.64 8.59
C GLY A 253 10.39 -4.02 9.74
N GLN A 254 9.57 -2.99 9.46
CA GLN A 254 8.57 -2.48 10.39
C GLN A 254 7.20 -3.06 10.05
N PRO A 255 6.79 -4.17 10.65
CA PRO A 255 5.48 -4.76 10.38
C PRO A 255 4.36 -3.92 11.00
N ARG A 256 3.19 -4.01 10.42
CA ARG A 256 1.95 -3.56 11.06
C ARG A 256 1.46 -4.68 11.97
N GLU A 257 1.46 -4.42 13.25
CA GLU A 257 1.08 -5.40 14.25
C GLU A 257 -0.43 -5.42 14.49
N GLY A 258 -0.96 -6.63 14.74
CA GLY A 258 -2.31 -6.85 15.24
C GLY A 258 -3.37 -7.17 14.20
N LEU A 259 -4.61 -7.21 14.71
CA LEU A 259 -5.83 -7.47 13.96
C LEU A 259 -6.48 -6.16 13.52
N ARG A 260 -6.97 -6.11 12.29
CA ARG A 260 -7.75 -4.96 11.78
C ARG A 260 -8.66 -5.37 10.64
N TYR A 261 -9.74 -4.58 10.40
CA TYR A 261 -10.61 -4.81 9.27
C TYR A 261 -9.86 -4.69 7.93
N TYR A 262 -10.37 -5.38 6.92
CA TYR A 262 -9.90 -5.31 5.56
C TYR A 262 -11.05 -4.90 4.63
N SER A 263 -10.87 -3.78 3.96
CA SER A 263 -11.93 -3.17 3.15
C SER A 263 -11.80 -3.41 1.66
N SER A 264 -10.62 -3.88 1.20
CA SER A 264 -10.39 -4.17 -0.21
C SER A 264 -11.20 -5.38 -0.66
N SER A 265 -11.57 -5.38 -1.93
CA SER A 265 -12.39 -6.42 -2.55
C SER A 265 -11.57 -7.53 -3.21
N ASP A 266 -10.24 -7.39 -3.26
CA ASP A 266 -9.39 -8.25 -4.08
C ASP A 266 -9.11 -9.64 -3.49
N GLY A 267 -9.73 -9.97 -2.35
CA GLY A 267 -9.77 -11.34 -1.82
C GLY A 267 -8.50 -11.81 -1.10
N GLU A 268 -7.51 -10.94 -0.91
CA GLU A 268 -6.24 -11.29 -0.26
C GLU A 268 -6.32 -11.32 1.27
N GLY A 269 -7.35 -10.75 1.87
CA GLY A 269 -7.58 -10.76 3.32
C GLY A 269 -8.04 -12.10 3.87
N LEU A 270 -8.04 -12.20 5.20
CA LEU A 270 -8.67 -13.29 5.95
C LEU A 270 -10.18 -13.05 6.02
N HIS A 271 -10.98 -14.11 6.13
CA HIS A 271 -12.43 -14.03 6.22
C HIS A 271 -12.93 -14.89 7.38
N GLY A 272 -13.46 -14.26 8.43
CA GLY A 272 -13.90 -14.98 9.63
C GLY A 272 -13.96 -14.10 10.87
N LEU A 273 -13.25 -14.47 11.92
CA LEU A 273 -13.28 -13.82 13.24
C LEU A 273 -11.88 -13.74 13.84
N GLY A 274 -11.54 -12.61 14.44
CA GLY A 274 -10.32 -12.46 15.22
C GLY A 274 -10.55 -11.58 16.45
N ALA A 275 -9.91 -11.88 17.56
CA ALA A 275 -9.99 -11.10 18.77
C ALA A 275 -8.61 -10.95 19.43
N THR A 276 -8.31 -9.75 19.94
CA THR A 276 -7.15 -9.45 20.77
C THR A 276 -7.62 -9.01 22.14
N PHE A 277 -7.14 -9.67 23.16
CA PHE A 277 -7.33 -9.29 24.56
C PHE A 277 -6.04 -8.66 25.07
N ARG A 278 -6.17 -7.52 25.77
CA ARG A 278 -5.03 -6.73 26.26
C ARG A 278 -5.13 -6.54 27.77
N TRP A 279 -4.03 -6.80 28.46
CA TRP A 279 -3.84 -6.52 29.87
C TRP A 279 -2.62 -5.63 30.08
N ASN A 280 -2.83 -4.50 30.72
CA ASN A 280 -1.77 -3.56 31.06
C ASN A 280 -1.47 -3.62 32.56
N ARG A 281 -0.18 -3.67 32.92
CA ARG A 281 0.28 -3.51 34.29
C ARG A 281 1.13 -2.24 34.38
N GLY A 282 0.47 -1.12 34.70
CA GLY A 282 1.05 0.20 34.60
C GLY A 282 1.31 0.58 33.13
N LYS A 283 2.11 1.63 32.90
CA LYS A 283 2.49 2.05 31.53
C LYS A 283 3.58 1.16 30.89
N ALA A 284 4.33 0.39 31.70
CA ALA A 284 5.55 -0.26 31.25
C ALA A 284 5.35 -1.71 30.75
N THR A 285 4.27 -2.39 31.19
CA THR A 285 4.09 -3.82 30.88
C THR A 285 2.73 -4.06 30.24
N ARG A 286 2.73 -4.74 29.11
CA ARG A 286 1.55 -5.11 28.34
C ARG A 286 1.63 -6.58 27.94
N LEU A 287 0.49 -7.24 28.03
CA LEU A 287 0.29 -8.59 27.51
C LEU A 287 -0.92 -8.57 26.57
N ASP A 288 -0.71 -8.95 25.33
CA ASP A 288 -1.76 -9.13 24.34
C ASP A 288 -1.86 -10.61 23.97
N VAL A 289 -3.09 -11.13 23.94
CA VAL A 289 -3.41 -12.47 23.45
C VAL A 289 -4.37 -12.33 22.29
N SER A 290 -3.96 -12.75 21.12
CA SER A 290 -4.76 -12.71 19.91
C SER A 290 -5.11 -14.12 19.47
N THR A 291 -6.37 -14.32 19.06
CA THR A 291 -6.84 -15.56 18.45
C THR A 291 -7.55 -15.22 17.17
N LEU A 292 -7.47 -16.09 16.18
CA LEU A 292 -8.10 -15.85 14.90
C LEU A 292 -8.54 -17.15 14.21
N TYR A 293 -9.61 -17.03 13.46
CA TYR A 293 -10.13 -18.07 12.58
C TYR A 293 -10.51 -17.43 11.25
N SER A 294 -10.11 -18.07 10.15
CA SER A 294 -10.51 -17.66 8.80
C SER A 294 -10.95 -18.89 7.99
N MET A 295 -11.97 -18.69 7.17
CA MET A 295 -12.43 -19.66 6.19
C MET A 295 -12.59 -18.96 4.84
N ARG A 296 -11.84 -19.37 3.83
CA ARG A 296 -11.91 -18.81 2.48
C ARG A 296 -11.92 -19.91 1.43
N ARG A 297 -12.44 -19.58 0.26
CA ARG A 297 -12.39 -20.47 -0.87
C ARG A 297 -10.97 -20.41 -1.48
N TYR A 298 -10.30 -21.55 -1.57
CA TYR A 298 -8.96 -21.65 -2.14
C TYR A 298 -9.03 -21.78 -3.68
N ASN A 299 -9.94 -22.64 -4.16
CA ASN A 299 -10.28 -22.81 -5.57
C ASN A 299 -11.75 -23.26 -5.67
N ASP A 300 -12.20 -23.69 -6.87
CA ASP A 300 -13.60 -24.04 -7.10
C ASP A 300 -14.11 -25.18 -6.21
N SER A 301 -13.26 -26.10 -5.76
CA SER A 301 -13.63 -27.28 -4.96
C SER A 301 -13.08 -27.27 -3.54
N THR A 302 -12.01 -26.52 -3.27
CA THR A 302 -11.25 -26.60 -2.00
C THR A 302 -11.48 -25.38 -1.13
N TRP A 303 -11.80 -25.62 0.15
CA TRP A 303 -11.85 -24.60 1.20
C TRP A 303 -10.55 -24.58 1.99
N HIS A 304 -10.12 -23.41 2.39
CA HIS A 304 -8.98 -23.18 3.26
C HIS A 304 -9.47 -22.61 4.59
N HIS A 305 -9.19 -23.32 5.68
CA HIS A 305 -9.42 -22.90 7.04
C HIS A 305 -8.06 -22.53 7.65
N LEU A 306 -8.05 -21.46 8.42
CA LEU A 306 -6.90 -21.00 9.19
C LEU A 306 -7.33 -20.85 10.64
N VAL A 307 -6.60 -21.47 11.55
CA VAL A 307 -6.70 -21.21 13.00
C VAL A 307 -5.36 -20.65 13.44
N GLY A 308 -5.36 -19.59 14.23
CA GLY A 308 -4.13 -18.98 14.68
C GLY A 308 -4.22 -18.33 16.05
N ALA A 309 -3.05 -18.19 16.67
CA ALA A 309 -2.90 -17.50 17.93
C ALA A 309 -1.56 -16.72 17.94
N ASN A 310 -1.58 -15.57 18.62
CA ASN A 310 -0.39 -14.78 18.92
C ASN A 310 -0.40 -14.38 20.39
N LEU A 311 0.77 -14.43 21.00
CA LEU A 311 1.04 -13.91 22.35
C LEU A 311 2.12 -12.85 22.24
N THR A 312 1.78 -11.59 22.56
CA THR A 312 2.74 -10.47 22.58
C THR A 312 2.95 -10.00 24.01
N PHE A 313 4.16 -10.10 24.48
CA PHE A 313 4.59 -9.56 25.78
C PHE A 313 5.51 -8.37 25.55
N ARG A 314 5.16 -7.21 26.11
CA ARG A 314 5.97 -5.99 26.08
C ARG A 314 6.31 -5.54 27.50
N HIS A 315 7.57 -5.31 27.74
CA HIS A 315 8.04 -4.69 28.97
C HIS A 315 9.08 -3.62 28.68
N LYS A 316 8.71 -2.35 28.91
CA LYS A 316 9.53 -1.19 28.53
C LYS A 316 9.91 -1.25 27.05
N GLN A 317 11.21 -1.36 26.76
CA GLN A 317 11.80 -1.38 25.42
C GLN A 317 11.80 -2.76 24.76
N LEU A 318 11.55 -3.83 25.54
CA LEU A 318 11.56 -5.21 25.03
C LEU A 318 10.15 -5.66 24.66
N GLN A 319 10.01 -6.20 23.46
CA GLN A 319 8.83 -6.91 22.99
C GLN A 319 9.22 -8.33 22.55
N VAL A 320 8.47 -9.31 22.98
CA VAL A 320 8.61 -10.71 22.58
C VAL A 320 7.26 -11.21 22.11
N GLU A 321 7.24 -11.90 20.98
CA GLU A 321 6.02 -12.46 20.41
C GLU A 321 6.20 -13.94 20.09
N LEU A 322 5.13 -14.70 20.27
CA LEU A 322 5.00 -16.08 19.83
C LEU A 322 3.77 -16.17 18.94
N THR A 323 3.95 -16.61 17.70
CA THR A 323 2.85 -16.74 16.72
C THR A 323 2.80 -18.17 16.22
N ALA A 324 1.60 -18.73 16.15
CA ALA A 324 1.37 -20.06 15.59
C ALA A 324 0.07 -20.07 14.78
N ILE A 325 0.13 -20.73 13.63
CA ILE A 325 -1.03 -20.92 12.74
C ILE A 325 -1.08 -22.37 12.25
N GLU A 326 -2.31 -22.85 12.06
CA GLU A 326 -2.60 -24.11 11.38
C GLU A 326 -3.46 -23.82 10.15
N ASN A 327 -2.91 -24.16 8.98
CA ASN A 327 -3.62 -24.13 7.71
C ASN A 327 -4.25 -25.50 7.44
N ILE A 328 -5.54 -25.54 7.14
CA ILE A 328 -6.30 -26.77 6.90
C ILE A 328 -7.08 -26.62 5.60
N TRP A 329 -6.75 -27.44 4.60
CA TRP A 329 -7.49 -27.48 3.33
C TRP A 329 -8.48 -28.65 3.35
N SER A 330 -9.69 -28.44 2.80
CA SER A 330 -10.71 -29.50 2.68
C SER A 330 -10.22 -30.68 1.83
N ASP A 331 -9.38 -30.39 0.83
CA ASP A 331 -8.71 -31.38 0.00
C ASP A 331 -7.20 -31.14 -0.05
N SER A 332 -6.43 -32.18 -0.35
CA SER A 332 -4.97 -32.05 -0.51
C SER A 332 -4.64 -31.10 -1.64
N ILE A 333 -3.85 -30.08 -1.35
CA ILE A 333 -3.33 -29.19 -2.39
C ILE A 333 -2.09 -29.81 -3.04
N HIS A 334 -2.05 -29.71 -4.37
CA HIS A 334 -0.96 -30.22 -5.18
C HIS A 334 -0.52 -29.12 -6.16
N PRO A 335 0.46 -28.26 -5.81
CA PRO A 335 1.02 -27.29 -6.73
C PRO A 335 1.51 -27.97 -8.00
N TYR A 336 1.31 -27.32 -9.14
CA TYR A 336 1.58 -27.89 -10.46
C TYR A 336 3.00 -28.47 -10.57
N ARG A 337 3.15 -29.79 -10.78
CA ARG A 337 4.42 -30.50 -10.64
C ARG A 337 5.46 -30.21 -11.72
N ASN A 338 5.06 -29.66 -12.87
CA ASN A 338 5.93 -29.51 -14.03
C ASN A 338 6.89 -28.33 -13.96
N ALA A 339 6.77 -27.46 -12.97
CA ALA A 339 7.66 -26.33 -12.80
C ALA A 339 8.74 -26.65 -11.76
N LYS A 340 10.01 -26.60 -12.16
CA LYS A 340 11.15 -26.86 -11.27
C LYS A 340 11.19 -25.93 -10.05
N TYR A 341 10.67 -24.71 -10.19
CA TYR A 341 10.68 -23.69 -9.14
C TYR A 341 9.72 -23.98 -7.96
N ASN A 342 8.67 -24.83 -8.17
CA ASN A 342 7.69 -25.14 -7.12
C ASN A 342 7.90 -26.51 -6.48
N ARG A 343 9.03 -27.17 -6.73
CA ARG A 343 9.33 -28.53 -6.23
C ARG A 343 9.30 -28.64 -4.71
N HIS A 344 9.59 -27.56 -4.00
CA HIS A 344 9.64 -27.48 -2.54
C HIS A 344 8.39 -26.84 -1.92
N TYR A 345 7.38 -26.47 -2.71
CA TYR A 345 6.14 -25.92 -2.19
C TYR A 345 5.38 -26.99 -1.41
N PHE A 346 4.65 -26.53 -0.40
CA PHE A 346 3.84 -27.39 0.45
C PHE A 346 2.86 -28.22 -0.38
N ARG A 347 2.69 -29.49 0.00
CA ARG A 347 1.70 -30.42 -0.57
C ARG A 347 1.05 -31.15 0.59
N GLY A 348 -0.28 -31.17 0.62
CA GLY A 348 -1.02 -31.84 1.69
C GLY A 348 -2.29 -31.11 2.07
N ARG A 349 -2.85 -31.52 3.21
CA ARG A 349 -4.09 -30.93 3.74
C ARG A 349 -3.85 -30.03 4.94
N ASN A 350 -2.86 -30.29 5.75
CA ASN A 350 -2.61 -29.59 7.01
C ASN A 350 -1.17 -29.10 7.04
N GLN A 351 -0.99 -27.83 7.38
CA GLN A 351 0.32 -27.21 7.53
C GLN A 351 0.35 -26.38 8.80
N PHE A 352 1.24 -26.75 9.71
CA PHE A 352 1.58 -25.92 10.86
C PHE A 352 2.72 -24.96 10.54
N VAL A 353 2.59 -23.70 10.95
CA VAL A 353 3.66 -22.71 10.91
C VAL A 353 3.71 -22.00 12.27
N GLY A 354 4.89 -21.97 12.88
CA GLY A 354 5.07 -21.31 14.17
C GLY A 354 6.39 -20.56 14.23
N GLY A 355 6.42 -19.49 15.02
CA GLY A 355 7.61 -18.67 15.15
C GLY A 355 7.64 -17.82 16.41
N ALA A 356 8.81 -17.25 16.67
CA ALA A 356 9.05 -16.31 17.75
C ALA A 356 9.76 -15.07 17.21
N SER A 357 9.31 -13.89 17.62
CA SER A 357 9.97 -12.64 17.32
C SER A 357 10.38 -11.88 18.58
N VAL A 358 11.41 -11.07 18.45
CA VAL A 358 11.91 -10.19 19.50
C VAL A 358 12.20 -8.82 18.89
N ARG A 359 11.86 -7.78 19.61
CA ARG A 359 12.23 -6.39 19.32
C ARG A 359 12.73 -5.70 20.57
N TYR A 360 13.80 -4.93 20.42
CA TYR A 360 14.38 -4.14 21.48
C TYR A 360 14.73 -2.74 20.97
N ASN A 361 14.09 -1.72 21.56
CA ASN A 361 14.30 -0.32 21.20
C ASN A 361 15.05 0.41 22.33
N TYR A 362 16.18 1.03 22.02
CA TYR A 362 16.97 1.80 22.98
C TYR A 362 17.48 3.11 22.36
N GLY A 363 16.59 4.07 22.20
CA GLY A 363 16.90 5.43 21.74
C GLY A 363 17.69 5.54 20.44
N TRP A 364 19.01 5.31 20.48
CA TRP A 364 19.89 5.37 19.31
C TRP A 364 20.00 4.06 18.54
N PHE A 365 19.34 3.01 19.02
CA PHE A 365 19.43 1.66 18.48
C PHE A 365 18.09 0.92 18.59
N ASP A 366 17.66 0.29 17.51
CA ASP A 366 16.49 -0.59 17.46
C ASP A 366 16.91 -1.90 16.79
N ALA A 367 16.70 -3.04 17.46
CA ALA A 367 16.97 -4.37 16.94
C ALA A 367 15.70 -5.21 16.89
N PHE A 368 15.61 -6.05 15.87
CA PHE A 368 14.50 -6.96 15.69
C PHE A 368 14.97 -8.28 15.07
N ALA A 369 14.32 -9.36 15.43
CA ALA A 369 14.54 -10.66 14.82
C ALA A 369 13.27 -11.50 14.88
N GLU A 370 13.08 -12.37 13.90
CA GLU A 370 12.07 -13.42 13.91
C GLU A 370 12.67 -14.72 13.38
N VAL A 371 12.32 -15.83 14.04
CA VAL A 371 12.61 -17.17 13.59
C VAL A 371 11.29 -17.93 13.47
N ALA A 372 11.07 -18.58 12.35
CA ALA A 372 9.87 -19.37 12.12
C ALA A 372 10.20 -20.73 11.50
N ALA A 373 9.36 -21.72 11.80
CA ALA A 373 9.40 -23.04 11.21
C ALA A 373 8.04 -23.35 10.55
N ALA A 374 8.09 -23.83 9.32
CA ALA A 374 6.93 -24.28 8.55
C ALA A 374 7.04 -25.78 8.32
N GLN A 375 5.96 -26.48 8.64
CA GLN A 375 5.85 -27.91 8.36
C GLN A 375 5.58 -28.11 6.87
N ASN A 376 6.43 -28.89 6.20
CA ASN A 376 6.32 -29.18 4.78
C ASN A 376 6.25 -30.68 4.57
N TYR A 377 5.05 -31.27 4.62
CA TYR A 377 4.85 -32.69 4.35
C TYR A 377 4.86 -32.96 2.85
N GLN A 378 5.93 -33.60 2.38
CA GLN A 378 5.92 -34.25 1.07
C GLN A 378 5.61 -35.74 1.26
N ARG A 379 4.34 -36.12 1.29
CA ARG A 379 3.93 -37.51 1.57
C ARG A 379 3.91 -38.43 0.35
N PHE A 380 4.39 -37.99 -0.82
CA PHE A 380 4.36 -38.81 -2.03
C PHE A 380 5.73 -38.85 -2.72
N GLU A 381 6.27 -40.04 -2.81
CA GLU A 381 7.26 -40.61 -3.73
C GLU A 381 8.75 -40.61 -3.36
N GLU A 382 9.24 -39.96 -2.30
CA GLU A 382 10.56 -40.33 -1.77
C GLU A 382 10.60 -40.07 -0.27
N PRO A 383 11.08 -41.02 0.56
CA PRO A 383 11.39 -40.73 1.96
C PRO A 383 12.64 -39.85 1.98
N LEU A 384 12.45 -38.53 1.97
CA LEU A 384 13.54 -37.63 2.28
C LEU A 384 13.94 -37.89 3.75
N ASN A 385 15.15 -38.41 3.94
CA ASN A 385 15.79 -38.63 5.22
C ASN A 385 15.92 -37.30 5.98
N GLY A 386 15.00 -37.03 6.91
CA GLY A 386 15.00 -35.85 7.75
C GLY A 386 13.65 -35.10 7.69
N GLY A 387 13.07 -34.91 8.85
CA GLY A 387 11.74 -34.29 9.02
C GLY A 387 11.57 -33.01 8.22
N ASN A 388 10.47 -32.91 7.53
CA ASN A 388 10.11 -31.94 6.51
C ASN A 388 9.78 -30.54 7.09
N TRP A 389 10.68 -29.95 7.82
CA TRP A 389 10.56 -28.60 8.36
C TRP A 389 11.41 -27.62 7.55
N GLY A 390 10.77 -26.56 7.09
CA GLY A 390 11.47 -25.38 6.60
C GLY A 390 11.69 -24.37 7.70
N VAL A 391 12.83 -23.69 7.69
CA VAL A 391 13.18 -22.66 8.66
C VAL A 391 13.37 -21.33 7.94
N GLY A 392 12.75 -20.27 8.46
CA GLY A 392 12.95 -18.89 8.09
C GLY A 392 13.56 -18.09 9.24
N VAL A 393 14.50 -17.23 8.93
CA VAL A 393 15.16 -16.30 9.88
C VAL A 393 15.24 -14.93 9.23
N LEU A 394 14.81 -13.91 9.95
CA LEU A 394 15.00 -12.51 9.59
C LEU A 394 15.48 -11.77 10.83
N ALA A 395 16.59 -11.02 10.70
CA ALA A 395 17.14 -10.23 11.79
C ALA A 395 17.69 -8.92 11.23
N GLY A 396 17.47 -7.83 11.95
CA GLY A 396 17.96 -6.52 11.56
C GLY A 396 18.15 -5.58 12.74
N SER A 397 18.84 -4.50 12.46
CA SER A 397 19.03 -3.42 13.43
C SER A 397 19.10 -2.07 12.73
N ARG A 398 18.58 -1.05 13.41
CA ARG A 398 18.65 0.35 13.01
C ARG A 398 19.53 1.09 14.00
N PHE A 399 20.32 2.01 13.48
CA PHE A 399 21.24 2.84 14.26
C PHE A 399 20.97 4.30 13.91
N TYR A 400 20.91 5.13 14.93
CA TYR A 400 20.69 6.57 14.85
C TYR A 400 21.87 7.31 15.47
N PRO A 401 23.05 7.36 14.78
CA PRO A 401 24.29 7.85 15.36
C PRO A 401 24.32 9.35 15.59
N ALA A 402 23.46 10.09 14.91
CA ALA A 402 23.28 11.54 15.05
C ALA A 402 21.91 11.95 14.54
N ASP A 403 21.47 13.17 14.90
CA ASP A 403 20.23 13.75 14.40
C ASP A 403 20.24 13.83 12.88
N GLY A 404 19.14 13.32 12.26
CA GLY A 404 19.00 13.25 10.83
C GLY A 404 19.92 12.25 10.13
N VAL A 405 20.48 11.26 10.84
CA VAL A 405 21.24 10.15 10.29
C VAL A 405 20.65 8.83 10.77
N SER A 406 20.15 8.04 9.86
CA SER A 406 19.61 6.71 10.16
C SER A 406 20.29 5.66 9.27
N LEU A 407 20.69 4.56 9.88
CA LEU A 407 21.30 3.41 9.20
C LEU A 407 20.50 2.16 9.52
N ILE A 408 20.42 1.21 8.58
CA ILE A 408 19.80 -0.09 8.79
C ILE A 408 20.67 -1.19 8.21
N ALA A 409 20.77 -2.31 8.92
CA ALA A 409 21.32 -3.56 8.44
C ALA A 409 20.31 -4.68 8.69
N LEU A 410 20.09 -5.54 7.71
CA LEU A 410 19.17 -6.66 7.82
C LEU A 410 19.76 -7.89 7.11
N TYR A 411 19.61 -9.03 7.74
CA TYR A 411 19.94 -10.34 7.20
C TYR A 411 18.70 -11.22 7.15
N ARG A 412 18.57 -12.01 6.06
CA ARG A 412 17.49 -12.99 5.91
C ARG A 412 18.01 -14.32 5.38
N TYR A 413 17.43 -15.39 5.91
CA TYR A 413 17.65 -16.75 5.47
C TYR A 413 16.33 -17.50 5.45
N TYR A 414 15.96 -18.02 4.28
CA TYR A 414 14.79 -18.87 4.12
C TYR A 414 15.28 -20.20 3.50
N SER A 415 15.11 -21.30 4.22
CA SER A 415 15.49 -22.61 3.71
C SER A 415 14.63 -22.98 2.48
N PRO A 416 15.08 -23.89 1.61
CA PRO A 416 14.31 -24.31 0.44
C PRO A 416 12.91 -24.86 0.78
N TYR A 417 12.77 -25.46 1.95
CA TYR A 417 11.52 -26.06 2.43
C TYR A 417 10.66 -25.10 3.26
N PHE A 418 11.11 -23.88 3.50
CA PHE A 418 10.30 -22.86 4.16
C PHE A 418 9.29 -22.32 3.16
N ASP A 419 8.05 -22.78 3.28
CA ASP A 419 6.97 -22.43 2.38
C ASP A 419 5.73 -22.06 3.21
N ASN A 420 5.35 -20.78 3.17
CA ASN A 420 4.22 -20.22 3.89
C ASN A 420 3.50 -19.20 3.01
N GLU A 421 2.29 -19.54 2.57
CA GLU A 421 1.48 -18.64 1.72
C GLU A 421 0.97 -17.40 2.45
N LEU A 422 0.91 -17.44 3.77
CA LEU A 422 0.43 -16.33 4.61
C LEU A 422 1.56 -15.53 5.23
N GLY A 423 2.81 -15.91 4.97
CA GLY A 423 3.99 -15.16 5.38
C GLY A 423 4.38 -14.15 4.30
N TYR A 424 4.57 -12.90 4.70
CA TYR A 424 5.04 -11.83 3.83
C TYR A 424 6.12 -11.01 4.51
N ALA A 425 7.27 -11.63 4.73
CA ALA A 425 8.46 -10.99 5.29
C ALA A 425 9.34 -10.38 4.19
N PHE A 426 10.29 -9.53 4.57
CA PHE A 426 11.21 -8.89 3.62
C PHE A 426 11.99 -9.94 2.81
N SER A 427 11.78 -9.95 1.50
CA SER A 427 12.36 -10.91 0.56
C SER A 427 12.49 -10.32 -0.84
N GLU A 428 13.30 -10.93 -1.68
CA GLU A 428 13.37 -10.62 -3.12
C GLU A 428 12.29 -11.36 -3.93
N SER A 429 11.78 -12.45 -3.38
CA SER A 429 10.76 -13.29 -4.00
C SER A 429 9.38 -12.99 -3.42
N SER A 430 8.34 -13.03 -4.23
CA SER A 430 6.94 -12.90 -3.80
C SER A 430 6.47 -14.04 -2.88
N ARG A 431 7.17 -15.17 -2.84
CA ARG A 431 6.93 -16.29 -1.95
C ARG A 431 8.20 -16.60 -1.16
N LEU A 432 8.07 -16.70 0.15
CA LEU A 432 9.18 -17.02 1.05
C LEU A 432 9.71 -18.43 0.77
N GLY A 433 11.02 -18.59 0.85
CA GLY A 433 11.71 -19.88 0.67
C GLY A 433 12.91 -19.78 -0.27
N ASP A 434 13.93 -20.61 -0.02
CA ASP A 434 15.16 -20.69 -0.80
C ASP A 434 15.80 -19.33 -1.12
N GLU A 435 16.04 -18.55 -0.07
CA GLU A 435 16.65 -17.23 -0.20
C GLU A 435 17.60 -16.95 0.96
N ASN A 436 18.76 -16.40 0.65
CA ASN A 436 19.73 -15.88 1.60
C ASN A 436 20.13 -14.48 1.14
N GLY A 437 20.05 -13.49 2.00
CA GLY A 437 20.31 -12.11 1.58
C GLY A 437 20.68 -11.18 2.71
N GLY A 438 21.36 -10.10 2.33
CA GLY A 438 21.75 -9.01 3.22
C GLY A 438 21.39 -7.67 2.63
N TYR A 439 20.78 -6.82 3.44
CA TYR A 439 20.36 -5.48 3.09
C TYR A 439 21.03 -4.46 4.00
N LEU A 440 21.57 -3.42 3.40
CA LEU A 440 22.11 -2.25 4.08
C LEU A 440 21.43 -1.01 3.53
N GLY A 441 21.09 -0.08 4.41
CA GLY A 441 20.47 1.16 3.97
C GLY A 441 20.82 2.33 4.86
N PHE A 442 20.65 3.53 4.32
CA PHE A 442 20.88 4.79 5.03
C PHE A 442 19.83 5.83 4.65
N GLU A 443 19.55 6.74 5.59
CA GLU A 443 18.73 7.92 5.37
C GLU A 443 19.38 9.13 6.05
N LEU A 444 19.51 10.23 5.30
CA LEU A 444 20.13 11.46 5.73
C LEU A 444 19.14 12.62 5.56
N THR A 445 18.70 13.19 6.67
CA THR A 445 17.81 14.37 6.74
C THR A 445 18.46 15.55 7.47
N ARG A 446 19.75 15.44 7.77
CA ARG A 446 20.51 16.44 8.53
C ARG A 446 20.51 17.85 7.91
N TRP A 447 20.38 17.93 6.58
CA TRP A 447 20.32 19.20 5.88
C TRP A 447 18.87 19.60 5.64
N ARG A 448 18.48 20.75 6.16
CA ARG A 448 17.10 21.23 6.26
C ARG A 448 16.19 20.98 5.04
N ASN A 449 16.75 21.08 3.83
CA ASN A 449 15.97 20.97 2.59
C ASN A 449 16.23 19.65 1.84
N TRP A 450 17.13 18.80 2.33
CA TRP A 450 17.54 17.58 1.67
C TRP A 450 17.08 16.34 2.43
N LYS A 451 16.58 15.38 1.68
CA LYS A 451 16.48 13.97 2.10
C LYS A 451 17.27 13.15 1.08
N ILE A 452 18.28 12.46 1.56
CA ILE A 452 19.06 11.51 0.75
C ILE A 452 18.91 10.16 1.40
N SER A 453 18.44 9.18 0.64
CA SER A 453 18.34 7.81 1.11
C SER A 453 18.92 6.86 0.08
N GLY A 454 19.35 5.69 0.54
CA GLY A 454 19.84 4.68 -0.37
C GLY A 454 19.96 3.33 0.30
N TYR A 455 19.91 2.30 -0.52
CA TYR A 455 20.07 0.93 -0.07
C TYR A 455 20.89 0.10 -1.05
N GLY A 456 21.48 -0.98 -0.51
CA GLY A 456 22.06 -2.08 -1.26
C GLY A 456 21.57 -3.39 -0.68
N ASP A 457 21.04 -4.27 -1.52
CA ASP A 457 20.57 -5.59 -1.19
C ASP A 457 21.27 -6.62 -2.06
N VAL A 458 21.86 -7.65 -1.43
CA VAL A 458 22.49 -8.77 -2.13
C VAL A 458 21.76 -10.04 -1.72
N PHE A 459 21.37 -10.83 -2.69
CA PHE A 459 20.60 -12.05 -2.44
C PHE A 459 21.09 -13.22 -3.29
N TYR A 460 20.86 -14.41 -2.77
CA TYR A 460 21.29 -15.66 -3.38
C TYR A 460 20.19 -16.73 -3.26
N PHE A 461 19.92 -17.40 -4.39
CA PHE A 461 19.01 -18.53 -4.50
C PHE A 461 19.79 -19.80 -4.84
N ARG A 462 19.58 -20.88 -4.10
CA ARG A 462 20.23 -22.18 -4.38
C ARG A 462 19.56 -22.93 -5.53
N GLY A 463 18.22 -22.94 -5.52
CA GLY A 463 17.38 -23.68 -6.43
C GLY A 463 16.80 -22.82 -7.54
N TYR A 464 15.86 -23.42 -8.24
CA TYR A 464 15.12 -22.74 -9.30
C TYR A 464 14.13 -21.71 -8.74
N LYS A 465 14.05 -20.55 -9.36
CA LYS A 465 13.06 -19.52 -9.04
C LYS A 465 12.22 -19.14 -10.24
N TYR A 466 10.97 -18.79 -10.01
CA TYR A 466 10.10 -18.26 -11.04
C TYR A 466 10.73 -17.03 -11.72
N GLY A 467 10.71 -16.99 -13.04
CA GLY A 467 11.27 -15.88 -13.82
C GLY A 467 12.80 -15.93 -14.03
N LEU A 468 13.52 -16.92 -13.46
CA LEU A 468 14.96 -17.09 -13.65
C LEU A 468 15.30 -18.23 -14.61
N GLY A 469 14.31 -18.84 -15.25
CA GLY A 469 14.50 -19.94 -16.18
C GLY A 469 14.96 -21.23 -15.48
N ASN A 470 16.00 -21.86 -16.04
CA ASN A 470 16.60 -23.07 -15.49
C ASN A 470 17.88 -22.80 -14.68
N ASP A 471 18.12 -21.57 -14.26
CA ASP A 471 19.33 -21.21 -13.52
C ASP A 471 19.17 -21.58 -12.04
N THR A 472 20.21 -22.21 -11.50
CA THR A 472 20.38 -22.48 -10.07
C THR A 472 21.57 -21.68 -9.54
N CYS A 473 21.72 -21.62 -8.22
CA CYS A 473 22.83 -20.89 -7.59
C CYS A 473 22.92 -19.42 -8.05
N THR A 474 21.78 -18.76 -8.14
CA THR A 474 21.69 -17.41 -8.70
C THR A 474 22.03 -16.37 -7.66
N LEU A 475 23.06 -15.59 -7.90
CA LEU A 475 23.40 -14.37 -7.15
C LEU A 475 22.77 -13.16 -7.84
N GLY A 476 22.11 -12.31 -7.06
CA GLY A 476 21.54 -11.05 -7.52
C GLY A 476 21.86 -9.90 -6.59
N TYR A 477 21.65 -8.68 -7.09
CA TYR A 477 21.73 -7.46 -6.27
C TYR A 477 20.68 -6.45 -6.72
N ASP A 478 20.33 -5.56 -5.80
CA ASP A 478 19.45 -4.43 -6.03
C ASP A 478 19.93 -3.25 -5.19
N ALA A 479 20.29 -2.16 -5.83
CA ALA A 479 20.77 -0.97 -5.15
C ALA A 479 20.09 0.27 -5.71
N ALA A 480 19.71 1.18 -4.83
CA ALA A 480 19.12 2.46 -5.21
C ALA A 480 19.63 3.60 -4.34
N VAL A 481 19.69 4.77 -4.93
CA VAL A 481 19.90 6.05 -4.25
C VAL A 481 18.81 7.00 -4.70
N ASP A 482 18.24 7.70 -3.73
CA ASP A 482 17.17 8.68 -3.91
C ASP A 482 17.61 9.99 -3.24
N ALA A 483 17.50 11.10 -3.96
CA ALA A 483 17.90 12.42 -3.47
C ALA A 483 16.78 13.41 -3.74
N ARG A 484 16.13 13.88 -2.67
CA ARG A 484 15.06 14.88 -2.72
C ARG A 484 15.54 16.20 -2.15
N TYR A 485 15.29 17.27 -2.88
CA TYR A 485 15.44 18.64 -2.40
C TYR A 485 14.08 19.33 -2.41
N ALA A 486 13.67 19.89 -1.28
CA ALA A 486 12.39 20.55 -1.14
C ALA A 486 12.54 21.96 -0.56
N ARG A 487 11.88 22.94 -1.19
CA ARG A 487 11.77 24.31 -0.69
C ARG A 487 10.29 24.69 -0.59
N LEU A 488 9.69 24.35 0.53
CA LEU A 488 8.28 24.53 0.78
C LEU A 488 8.08 25.61 1.85
N ARG A 489 7.00 26.39 1.72
CA ARG A 489 6.50 27.31 2.74
C ARG A 489 5.59 26.54 3.71
N SER A 490 5.29 27.15 4.85
CA SER A 490 4.34 26.59 5.83
C SER A 490 2.92 26.40 5.25
N SER A 491 2.58 27.11 4.19
CA SER A 491 1.33 26.95 3.43
C SER A 491 1.31 25.73 2.50
N GLY A 492 2.41 24.97 2.41
CA GLY A 492 2.59 23.88 1.43
C GLY A 492 2.96 24.35 0.02
N GLU A 493 2.99 25.67 -0.24
CA GLU A 493 3.43 26.22 -1.51
C GLU A 493 4.94 26.18 -1.64
N GLY A 494 5.44 25.98 -2.86
CA GLY A 494 6.86 25.93 -3.15
C GLY A 494 7.19 24.94 -4.25
N TRP A 495 8.37 24.36 -4.19
CA TRP A 495 8.79 23.35 -5.15
C TRP A 495 9.69 22.30 -4.50
N TRP A 496 9.71 21.12 -5.11
CA TRP A 496 10.67 20.08 -4.79
C TRP A 496 11.13 19.36 -6.05
N THR A 497 12.29 18.77 -5.97
CA THR A 497 12.84 17.90 -7.00
C THR A 497 13.35 16.61 -6.37
N ASP A 498 13.26 15.52 -7.12
CA ASP A 498 13.63 14.19 -6.70
C ASP A 498 14.37 13.48 -7.83
N LEU A 499 15.49 12.85 -7.51
CA LEU A 499 16.26 12.04 -8.44
C LEU A 499 16.51 10.68 -7.83
N ARG A 500 16.01 9.63 -8.49
CA ARG A 500 16.28 8.23 -8.14
C ARG A 500 17.16 7.58 -9.19
N LEU A 501 18.18 6.87 -8.73
CA LEU A 501 19.00 5.99 -9.53
C LEU A 501 18.92 4.58 -8.95
N ARG A 502 18.70 3.56 -9.77
CA ARG A 502 18.63 2.16 -9.35
C ARG A 502 19.39 1.27 -10.32
N ALA A 503 20.11 0.30 -9.75
CA ALA A 503 20.78 -0.77 -10.49
C ALA A 503 20.35 -2.11 -9.88
N ARG A 504 19.81 -3.01 -10.70
CA ARG A 504 19.35 -4.33 -10.28
C ARG A 504 19.86 -5.40 -11.21
N LYS A 505 20.34 -6.50 -10.63
CA LYS A 505 20.64 -7.72 -11.37
C LYS A 505 19.88 -8.90 -10.76
N LYS A 506 19.11 -9.59 -11.56
CA LYS A 506 18.40 -10.81 -11.17
C LYS A 506 18.60 -11.86 -12.26
N GLY A 507 19.35 -12.91 -11.93
CA GLY A 507 19.76 -13.93 -12.90
C GLY A 507 20.55 -13.33 -14.05
N LYS A 508 20.10 -13.55 -15.27
CA LYS A 508 20.73 -13.10 -16.52
C LYS A 508 20.31 -11.69 -16.98
N THR A 509 19.48 -11.00 -16.17
CA THR A 509 18.97 -9.68 -16.53
C THR A 509 19.52 -8.62 -15.57
N SER A 510 20.13 -7.59 -16.14
CA SER A 510 20.52 -6.36 -15.43
C SER A 510 19.65 -5.21 -15.90
N THR A 511 19.13 -4.43 -14.96
CA THR A 511 18.29 -3.26 -15.24
C THR A 511 18.87 -2.05 -14.52
N TYR A 512 19.07 -0.98 -15.26
CA TYR A 512 19.47 0.32 -14.74
C TYR A 512 18.33 1.29 -14.99
N SER A 513 17.86 1.96 -13.96
CA SER A 513 16.74 2.90 -14.10
C SER A 513 17.02 4.21 -13.40
N THR A 514 16.47 5.27 -13.97
CA THR A 514 16.49 6.61 -13.40
C THR A 514 15.10 7.20 -13.46
N ARG A 515 14.71 7.89 -12.41
CA ARG A 515 13.51 8.71 -12.35
C ARG A 515 13.88 10.10 -11.86
N PHE A 516 13.47 11.10 -12.60
CA PHE A 516 13.54 12.49 -12.21
C PHE A 516 12.14 13.05 -12.06
N GLN A 517 11.90 13.77 -10.96
CA GLN A 517 10.65 14.47 -10.71
C GLN A 517 10.90 15.92 -10.32
N PHE A 518 10.10 16.80 -10.82
CA PHE A 518 10.02 18.19 -10.39
C PHE A 518 8.57 18.56 -10.13
N ASN A 519 8.28 19.11 -8.97
CA ASN A 519 6.96 19.58 -8.60
C ASN A 519 6.99 21.03 -8.15
N TRP A 520 6.03 21.82 -8.62
CA TRP A 520 5.82 23.20 -8.21
C TRP A 520 4.35 23.43 -7.85
N THR A 521 4.09 24.05 -6.70
CA THR A 521 2.75 24.33 -6.19
C THR A 521 2.64 25.79 -5.77
N CYS A 522 1.66 26.51 -6.29
CA CYS A 522 1.40 27.90 -5.94
C CYS A 522 -0.04 28.29 -6.29
N GLY A 523 -0.74 28.93 -5.37
CA GLY A 523 -2.03 29.59 -5.63
C GLY A 523 -3.14 28.68 -6.16
N GLY A 524 -3.14 27.39 -5.80
CA GLY A 524 -4.09 26.39 -6.31
C GLY A 524 -3.60 25.65 -7.54
N TRP A 525 -2.51 26.06 -8.18
CA TRP A 525 -1.83 25.33 -9.24
C TRP A 525 -0.84 24.31 -8.67
N SER A 526 -0.77 23.15 -9.30
CA SER A 526 0.31 22.17 -9.12
C SER A 526 0.76 21.69 -10.49
N LEU A 527 2.06 21.79 -10.72
CA LEU A 527 2.73 21.31 -11.92
C LEU A 527 3.71 20.24 -11.52
N ARG A 528 3.63 19.03 -12.12
CA ARG A 528 4.59 17.96 -11.87
C ARG A 528 5.11 17.42 -13.20
N THR A 529 6.42 17.45 -13.36
CA THR A 529 7.13 16.79 -14.47
C THR A 529 7.76 15.51 -13.94
N THR A 530 7.54 14.39 -14.61
CA THR A 530 8.19 13.11 -14.31
C THR A 530 8.88 12.61 -15.57
N ALA A 531 10.16 12.28 -15.47
CA ALA A 531 10.94 11.69 -16.54
C ALA A 531 11.54 10.37 -16.06
N ASP A 532 11.28 9.30 -16.77
CA ASP A 532 11.78 7.95 -16.49
C ASP A 532 12.63 7.46 -17.66
N ALA A 533 13.72 6.80 -17.34
CA ALA A 533 14.51 6.05 -18.31
C ALA A 533 14.97 4.72 -17.69
N ASN A 534 14.97 3.67 -18.48
CA ASN A 534 15.59 2.41 -18.10
C ASN A 534 16.40 1.80 -19.24
N LEU A 535 17.43 1.06 -18.85
CA LEU A 535 18.26 0.27 -19.74
C LEU A 535 18.21 -1.18 -19.25
N VAL A 536 17.98 -2.11 -20.15
CA VAL A 536 17.94 -3.53 -19.83
C VAL A 536 18.98 -4.27 -20.67
N ASP A 537 19.88 -4.93 -19.93
CA ASP A 537 20.90 -5.81 -20.46
C ASP A 537 20.52 -7.26 -20.09
N LYS A 538 20.30 -8.11 -21.08
CA LYS A 538 19.81 -9.47 -20.89
C LYS A 538 20.67 -10.45 -21.65
N LYS A 539 21.02 -11.57 -21.00
CA LYS A 539 21.67 -12.72 -21.64
C LYS A 539 20.66 -13.83 -21.87
N GLN A 540 20.69 -14.44 -23.02
CA GLN A 540 19.88 -15.62 -23.33
C GLN A 540 20.83 -16.73 -23.81
N ASP A 541 20.80 -17.89 -23.16
CA ASP A 541 21.58 -19.08 -23.52
C ASP A 541 23.07 -18.79 -23.85
N GLU A 542 23.72 -17.97 -22.99
CA GLU A 542 25.10 -17.46 -23.14
C GLU A 542 25.30 -16.35 -24.17
N GLU A 543 24.33 -16.07 -25.04
CA GLU A 543 24.39 -14.93 -25.95
C GLU A 543 23.95 -13.64 -25.28
N GLN A 544 24.72 -12.57 -25.54
CA GLN A 544 24.39 -11.22 -25.13
C GLN A 544 23.33 -10.65 -26.09
N LEU A 545 22.11 -10.40 -25.59
CA LEU A 545 21.11 -9.70 -26.39
C LEU A 545 21.47 -8.21 -26.53
N PRO A 546 21.03 -7.54 -27.60
CA PRO A 546 21.22 -6.09 -27.73
C PRO A 546 20.66 -5.36 -26.52
N LEU A 547 21.40 -4.34 -26.07
CA LEU A 547 20.95 -3.43 -25.02
C LEU A 547 19.65 -2.76 -25.46
N THR A 548 18.62 -2.83 -24.59
CA THR A 548 17.31 -2.24 -24.86
C THR A 548 17.05 -1.08 -23.89
N TYR A 549 16.25 -0.11 -24.32
CA TYR A 549 15.93 1.06 -23.51
C TYR A 549 14.43 1.33 -23.48
N GLY A 550 13.99 2.02 -22.44
CA GLY A 550 12.67 2.60 -22.32
C GLY A 550 12.76 4.00 -21.76
N VAL A 551 12.02 4.94 -22.33
CA VAL A 551 11.93 6.32 -21.85
C VAL A 551 10.50 6.77 -21.78
N SER A 552 10.18 7.62 -20.81
CA SER A 552 8.88 8.24 -20.65
C SER A 552 9.00 9.61 -20.04
N VAL A 553 8.22 10.55 -20.55
CA VAL A 553 8.08 11.89 -19.95
C VAL A 553 6.60 12.18 -19.76
N ALA A 554 6.22 12.54 -18.56
CA ALA A 554 4.85 12.88 -18.18
C ALA A 554 4.80 14.30 -17.57
N GLN A 555 3.82 15.08 -17.96
CA GLN A 555 3.50 16.37 -17.39
C GLN A 555 2.10 16.35 -16.78
N ASP A 556 2.02 16.54 -15.47
CA ASP A 556 0.76 16.78 -14.75
C ASP A 556 0.56 18.29 -14.57
N VAL A 557 -0.68 18.69 -14.78
CA VAL A 557 -1.16 20.05 -14.48
C VAL A 557 -2.44 19.89 -13.66
N ALA A 558 -2.46 20.43 -12.46
CA ALA A 558 -3.65 20.41 -11.61
C ALA A 558 -4.01 21.81 -11.16
N TYR A 559 -5.31 22.06 -11.05
CA TYR A 559 -5.84 23.32 -10.54
C TYR A 559 -7.01 23.07 -9.59
N THR A 560 -6.91 23.63 -8.39
CA THR A 560 -8.00 23.63 -7.41
C THR A 560 -8.60 25.02 -7.33
N PHE A 561 -9.89 25.11 -7.66
CA PHE A 561 -10.61 26.37 -7.68
C PHE A 561 -10.89 26.87 -6.25
N ARG A 562 -10.67 28.16 -6.00
CA ARG A 562 -10.85 28.74 -4.67
C ARG A 562 -12.32 29.05 -4.33
N ARG A 563 -13.14 29.35 -5.35
CA ARG A 563 -14.55 29.76 -5.17
C ARG A 563 -15.55 28.64 -5.38
N VAL A 564 -15.15 27.60 -6.08
CA VAL A 564 -15.98 26.43 -6.37
C VAL A 564 -15.21 25.21 -5.88
N PRO A 565 -15.85 24.29 -5.14
CA PRO A 565 -15.20 23.09 -4.64
C PRO A 565 -14.96 22.08 -5.77
N LEU A 566 -14.15 22.49 -6.72
CA LEU A 566 -13.79 21.78 -7.95
C LEU A 566 -12.27 21.69 -8.05
N SER A 567 -11.76 20.51 -8.35
CA SER A 567 -10.37 20.26 -8.68
C SER A 567 -10.30 19.53 -10.02
N VAL A 568 -9.40 19.96 -10.87
CA VAL A 568 -9.18 19.37 -12.20
C VAL A 568 -7.70 19.03 -12.33
N ARG A 569 -7.40 17.83 -12.81
CA ARG A 569 -6.04 17.38 -13.09
C ARG A 569 -5.97 16.78 -14.49
N LEU A 570 -4.96 17.18 -15.24
CA LEU A 570 -4.64 16.69 -16.57
C LEU A 570 -3.22 16.13 -16.56
N ARG A 571 -3.02 14.94 -17.12
CA ARG A 571 -1.68 14.40 -17.47
C ARG A 571 -1.58 14.20 -18.96
N LEU A 572 -0.43 14.54 -19.51
CA LEU A 572 0.02 14.15 -20.84
C LEU A 572 1.36 13.44 -20.69
N GLN A 573 1.49 12.28 -21.33
CA GLN A 573 2.67 11.42 -21.27
C GLN A 573 3.05 10.98 -22.68
N GLY A 574 4.33 11.07 -23.00
CA GLY A 574 4.93 10.42 -24.17
C GLY A 574 5.85 9.30 -23.74
N PHE A 575 5.91 8.21 -24.53
CA PHE A 575 6.74 7.07 -24.18
C PHE A 575 7.30 6.33 -25.40
N ASP A 576 8.51 5.81 -25.26
CA ASP A 576 9.13 4.83 -26.15
C ASP A 576 9.77 3.71 -25.31
N ALA A 577 9.06 2.57 -25.21
CA ALA A 577 9.47 1.38 -24.48
C ALA A 577 9.05 0.15 -25.28
N ARG A 578 9.67 -0.05 -26.44
CA ARG A 578 9.25 -1.05 -27.45
C ARG A 578 9.44 -2.49 -27.03
N ASN A 579 10.31 -2.73 -26.04
CA ASN A 579 10.50 -4.06 -25.46
C ASN A 579 9.73 -4.18 -24.16
N TRP A 580 9.06 -5.32 -23.91
CA TRP A 580 8.31 -5.58 -22.68
C TRP A 580 9.19 -5.49 -21.43
N ASP A 581 10.46 -5.87 -21.50
CA ASP A 581 11.38 -5.77 -20.37
C ASP A 581 11.69 -4.32 -19.98
N ASN A 582 11.45 -3.36 -20.89
CA ASN A 582 11.65 -1.92 -20.67
C ASN A 582 10.38 -1.16 -20.29
N ARG A 583 9.25 -1.84 -20.05
CA ARG A 583 8.00 -1.18 -19.66
C ARG A 583 8.22 -0.28 -18.44
N ILE A 584 7.56 0.87 -18.46
CA ILE A 584 7.63 1.88 -17.40
C ILE A 584 6.26 1.93 -16.70
N TYR A 585 6.30 1.99 -15.39
CA TYR A 585 5.12 2.10 -14.58
C TYR A 585 5.04 3.48 -13.95
N LEU A 586 3.93 4.18 -14.15
CA LEU A 586 3.64 5.45 -13.52
C LEU A 586 2.28 5.38 -12.83
N TYR A 587 2.24 5.83 -11.60
CA TYR A 587 0.96 6.00 -10.91
C TYR A 587 0.16 7.11 -11.57
N GLU A 588 -1.12 6.87 -11.77
CA GLU A 588 -2.09 7.83 -12.26
C GLU A 588 -3.14 8.09 -11.19
N HIS A 589 -3.51 9.36 -11.03
CA HIS A 589 -4.64 9.70 -10.18
C HIS A 589 -5.92 9.10 -10.77
N ASP A 590 -6.76 8.56 -9.87
CA ASP A 590 -8.01 7.93 -10.24
C ASP A 590 -9.16 8.46 -9.37
N VAL A 591 -10.35 7.91 -9.52
CA VAL A 591 -11.46 8.17 -8.61
C VAL A 591 -11.14 7.62 -7.23
N LEU A 592 -11.85 8.09 -6.20
CA LEU A 592 -11.58 7.73 -4.81
C LEU A 592 -11.59 6.20 -4.60
N TYR A 593 -10.63 5.69 -3.83
CA TYR A 593 -10.41 4.25 -3.57
C TYR A 593 -10.20 3.40 -4.84
N ALA A 594 -9.75 4.05 -5.89
CA ALA A 594 -9.27 3.38 -7.08
C ALA A 594 -7.81 3.73 -7.32
N TRP A 595 -7.09 2.82 -7.92
CA TRP A 595 -5.71 3.05 -8.30
C TRP A 595 -5.46 2.63 -9.74
N SER A 596 -4.58 3.34 -10.41
CA SER A 596 -4.21 3.05 -11.79
C SER A 596 -2.70 3.14 -11.94
N ILE A 597 -2.09 2.03 -12.31
CA ILE A 597 -0.65 1.93 -12.55
C ILE A 597 -0.46 1.20 -13.89
N PRO A 598 -0.75 1.88 -15.01
CA PRO A 598 -0.61 1.25 -16.30
C PRO A 598 0.85 0.94 -16.62
N ALA A 599 1.09 -0.26 -17.14
CA ALA A 599 2.35 -0.58 -17.77
C ALA A 599 2.44 0.19 -19.09
N THR A 600 3.30 1.20 -19.14
CA THR A 600 3.59 1.94 -20.36
C THR A 600 4.58 1.12 -21.19
N TYR A 601 4.09 0.57 -22.31
CA TYR A 601 4.81 -0.33 -23.19
C TYR A 601 4.51 0.01 -24.64
N GLY A 602 5.51 -0.02 -25.49
CA GLY A 602 5.41 0.31 -26.90
C GLY A 602 5.91 1.72 -27.23
N LEU A 603 5.38 2.27 -28.32
CA LEU A 603 5.63 3.64 -28.76
C LEU A 603 4.31 4.38 -28.83
N GLY A 604 4.17 5.50 -28.14
CA GLY A 604 2.92 6.24 -28.13
C GLY A 604 2.82 7.38 -27.14
N GLY A 605 1.59 7.79 -26.89
CA GLY A 605 1.23 8.78 -25.89
C GLY A 605 0.05 8.31 -25.04
N ARG A 606 -0.04 8.81 -23.82
CA ARG A 606 -1.13 8.56 -22.90
C ARG A 606 -1.54 9.86 -22.21
N GLY A 607 -2.81 10.05 -22.04
CA GLY A 607 -3.35 11.17 -21.29
C GLY A 607 -4.48 10.76 -20.39
N TYR A 608 -4.70 11.51 -19.30
CA TYR A 608 -5.91 11.41 -18.50
C TYR A 608 -6.36 12.77 -18.00
N LEU A 609 -7.67 12.89 -17.81
CA LEU A 609 -8.34 14.01 -17.16
C LEU A 609 -9.08 13.47 -15.93
N CYS A 610 -8.76 13.99 -14.74
CA CYS A 610 -9.50 13.74 -13.50
C CYS A 610 -10.22 15.01 -13.06
N VAL A 611 -11.49 14.86 -12.69
CA VAL A 611 -12.32 15.93 -12.15
C VAL A 611 -12.88 15.46 -10.82
N LYS A 612 -12.70 16.25 -9.77
CA LYS A 612 -13.30 16.05 -8.46
C LYS A 612 -14.17 17.26 -8.15
N TRP A 613 -15.44 17.03 -7.91
CA TRP A 613 -16.41 18.08 -7.66
C TRP A 613 -17.26 17.75 -6.44
N GLN A 614 -17.18 18.60 -5.42
CA GLN A 614 -18.09 18.56 -4.27
C GLN A 614 -19.35 19.31 -4.64
N ILE A 615 -20.37 18.60 -5.12
CA ILE A 615 -21.62 19.20 -5.63
C ILE A 615 -22.44 19.80 -4.47
N LEU A 616 -22.52 19.06 -3.37
CA LEU A 616 -23.17 19.47 -2.11
C LEU A 616 -22.22 19.12 -0.96
N PRO A 617 -22.37 19.66 0.26
CA PRO A 617 -21.57 19.26 1.40
C PRO A 617 -21.54 17.74 1.63
N GLN A 618 -22.65 17.05 1.30
CA GLN A 618 -22.79 15.61 1.46
C GLN A 618 -22.48 14.81 0.18
N LEU A 619 -22.47 15.44 -1.03
CA LEU A 619 -22.36 14.74 -2.31
C LEU A 619 -21.13 15.18 -3.09
N ALA A 620 -20.22 14.26 -3.35
CA ALA A 620 -19.07 14.46 -4.24
C ALA A 620 -19.14 13.55 -5.46
N MET A 621 -18.68 14.07 -6.60
CA MET A 621 -18.53 13.35 -7.85
C MET A 621 -17.06 13.33 -8.25
N TYR A 622 -16.59 12.18 -8.71
CA TYR A 622 -15.27 11.98 -9.28
C TYR A 622 -15.43 11.40 -10.68
N LEU A 623 -14.72 11.97 -11.63
CA LEU A 623 -14.69 11.51 -13.01
C LEU A 623 -13.25 11.38 -13.47
N ARG A 624 -12.90 10.27 -14.11
CA ARG A 624 -11.64 10.09 -14.81
C ARG A 624 -11.90 9.61 -16.22
N LEU A 625 -11.24 10.25 -17.16
CA LEU A 625 -11.19 9.88 -18.57
C LEU A 625 -9.73 9.64 -18.91
N SER A 626 -9.37 8.50 -19.47
CA SER A 626 -7.99 8.23 -19.89
C SER A 626 -7.96 7.59 -21.26
N GLU A 627 -6.93 7.92 -22.02
CA GLU A 627 -6.72 7.40 -23.36
C GLU A 627 -5.24 7.13 -23.61
N THR A 628 -4.94 5.98 -24.20
CA THR A 628 -3.61 5.63 -24.73
C THR A 628 -3.69 5.54 -26.23
N ILE A 629 -2.77 6.19 -26.91
CA ILE A 629 -2.67 6.20 -28.38
C ILE A 629 -1.33 5.60 -28.73
N TYR A 630 -1.34 4.55 -29.54
CA TYR A 630 -0.11 3.88 -29.98
C TYR A 630 0.30 4.32 -31.38
N ALA A 631 1.60 4.39 -31.62
CA ALA A 631 2.13 4.55 -32.97
C ALA A 631 1.76 3.33 -33.82
N ARG A 632 1.05 3.57 -34.94
CA ARG A 632 0.51 2.50 -35.80
C ARG A 632 1.58 1.54 -36.31
N SER A 633 2.76 2.03 -36.68
CA SER A 633 3.87 1.20 -37.17
C SER A 633 4.26 0.12 -36.15
N TRP A 634 4.43 0.53 -34.89
CA TRP A 634 4.78 -0.38 -33.82
C TRP A 634 3.60 -1.33 -33.47
N TYR A 635 2.37 -0.79 -33.35
CA TYR A 635 1.22 -1.57 -32.95
C TYR A 635 0.89 -2.68 -33.94
N ASN A 636 0.88 -2.37 -35.24
CA ASN A 636 0.57 -3.36 -36.29
C ASN A 636 1.65 -4.43 -36.40
N GLU A 637 2.93 -4.10 -36.18
CA GLU A 637 4.00 -5.08 -36.12
C GLU A 637 3.81 -6.10 -34.99
N LYS A 638 3.41 -5.63 -33.82
CA LYS A 638 3.23 -6.49 -32.64
C LYS A 638 1.87 -7.19 -32.59
N HIS A 639 0.85 -6.61 -33.21
CA HIS A 639 -0.53 -7.11 -33.22
C HIS A 639 -1.10 -7.26 -34.64
N PRO A 640 -0.49 -8.09 -35.50
CA PRO A 640 -0.86 -8.17 -36.92
C PRO A 640 -2.30 -8.66 -37.17
N LYS A 641 -2.92 -9.33 -36.17
CA LYS A 641 -4.30 -9.83 -36.24
C LYS A 641 -5.34 -8.87 -35.60
N SER A 642 -4.93 -7.70 -35.13
CA SER A 642 -5.86 -6.76 -34.50
C SER A 642 -6.77 -6.09 -35.53
N VAL A 643 -7.94 -5.59 -35.09
CA VAL A 643 -8.87 -4.80 -35.91
C VAL A 643 -8.17 -3.56 -36.47
N PHE A 644 -7.25 -2.96 -35.73
CA PHE A 644 -6.47 -1.80 -36.15
C PHE A 644 -5.47 -2.12 -37.28
N ALA A 645 -4.95 -3.34 -37.31
CA ALA A 645 -4.06 -3.77 -38.40
C ALA A 645 -4.84 -3.97 -39.71
N SER A 646 -6.09 -4.44 -39.64
CA SER A 646 -6.94 -4.66 -40.79
C SER A 646 -7.62 -3.39 -41.33
N GLN A 647 -7.81 -2.39 -40.49
CA GLN A 647 -8.49 -1.13 -40.83
C GLN A 647 -7.50 0.04 -40.81
N SER A 648 -6.94 0.41 -41.96
CA SER A 648 -5.91 1.45 -42.10
C SER A 648 -6.34 2.86 -41.64
N SER A 649 -7.64 3.11 -41.47
CA SER A 649 -8.17 4.39 -41.03
C SER A 649 -8.27 4.55 -39.52
N LYS A 650 -8.27 3.45 -38.73
CA LYS A 650 -8.35 3.52 -37.27
C LYS A 650 -6.98 3.66 -36.62
N ILE A 651 -6.89 4.56 -35.62
CA ILE A 651 -5.70 4.72 -34.77
C ILE A 651 -5.81 3.73 -33.61
N PRO A 652 -4.76 2.96 -33.28
CA PRO A 652 -4.78 2.08 -32.12
C PRO A 652 -4.90 2.87 -30.83
N THR A 653 -6.05 2.76 -30.16
CA THR A 653 -6.36 3.48 -28.92
C THR A 653 -6.89 2.53 -27.87
N LYS A 654 -6.69 2.91 -26.60
CA LYS A 654 -7.26 2.26 -25.44
C LYS A 654 -7.86 3.33 -24.52
N THR A 655 -9.18 3.28 -24.31
CA THR A 655 -9.93 4.27 -23.55
C THR A 655 -10.51 3.65 -22.28
N ASP A 656 -10.36 4.35 -21.14
CA ASP A 656 -10.97 3.97 -19.87
C ASP A 656 -11.74 5.18 -19.29
N ILE A 657 -12.93 4.94 -18.75
CA ILE A 657 -13.79 5.94 -18.12
C ILE A 657 -14.18 5.44 -16.74
N HIS A 658 -13.90 6.22 -15.70
CA HIS A 658 -14.31 5.92 -14.33
C HIS A 658 -15.17 7.04 -13.78
N LEU A 659 -16.29 6.69 -13.16
CA LEU A 659 -17.23 7.61 -12.53
C LEU A 659 -17.55 7.11 -11.12
N LEU A 660 -17.44 7.99 -10.13
CA LEU A 660 -17.77 7.67 -8.75
C LEU A 660 -18.60 8.79 -8.12
N PHE A 661 -19.65 8.40 -7.43
CA PHE A 661 -20.40 9.24 -6.53
C PHE A 661 -20.17 8.82 -5.07
N ARG A 662 -19.95 9.83 -4.23
CA ARG A 662 -19.75 9.68 -2.79
C ARG A 662 -20.79 10.48 -2.04
N VAL A 663 -21.52 9.84 -1.15
CA VAL A 663 -22.46 10.48 -0.24
C VAL A 663 -21.95 10.31 1.19
N LYS A 664 -21.85 11.41 1.95
CA LYS A 664 -21.54 11.44 3.38
C LYS A 664 -22.74 11.98 4.15
N LEU A 665 -23.10 11.30 5.24
CA LEU A 665 -24.21 11.66 6.13
C LEU A 665 -23.73 11.77 7.56
#